data_7476435e2fbe80f53c4b65ce0792eab5
#
_entry.id   7476435e2fbe80f53c4b65ce0792eab5
#
_cell.length_a   1.000
_cell.length_b   1.000
_cell.length_c   1.000
_cell.angle_alpha   90.00
_cell.angle_beta   90.00
_cell.angle_gamma   90.00
#
_symmetry.space_group_name_H-M   'P 1'
#
loop_
_entity.id
_entity.type
_entity.pdbx_description
1 polymer ?
#
loop_
_entity_poly.entity_id
_entity_poly.type
_entity_poly.pdbx_seq_one_letter_code
_entity_poly.pdbx_strand_id
1 'polypeptide(L)'
;LCPGGFSTGEIILKEGFNEGTICNSRYSIYLTGPKPFDVSGEIGIMLTGINEFVSPGQWKITLRKVNEYDGKFDMWLPISEGLNINTKFLNPVAYNTIGIPATVRNVISVGSYNYLVNIISPFSGRGEMYNGQYIKPDIVAPGEGIYSTIPNRGFDKKTGTSMAAPQVTGAAALMMQWGVVNGNDPYLYGERLKYFLIIGSKKGRGDRQYPDAAWGYGELCLRNSINLVSQTLGLGFRSIDIKNRQDNQSFKGIEEINVNYDTSSEENVFLLVEVADSDALKNILEVSGVSGLMISTNFAVIITPANKINEINELVIRIVNMEISTILTLNELSPVEASGAPTFNNNPYLRLNGKGVLVGVIDSGIDYLNKEFQREDDTTRVLRIWDQTIQGDKEVYGLKYGIEYTEEEINKAISLQATGGDPYSIVPSKDDIGHGTKVSGIMGGRGINPALKGAAPDCQFVIVKLARATKVELDAALIDKTDVPSYSPWSVLLALRYVVSVARALEKPVVVFIPLGSNMGSHTGNGIIEASISNFSSQASTVVVVPTGNQGNTDTHTEGIIERVGDVKDIEIRIGEKQKNLPIEIWIDKPNRVKLSIISPTGEIIDNLESKNTNNERIKFLYEETEMIVNFTSPELTTGDSLIFIRAYNLRAGIWKFRLTGQYIVGGKYYSWIPQRELIDNETKFLNPVEYTTLTLPSTSR
;
A
#
# COMPACT_ATOMS: atom_id res chain seq x y z
N LEU A 1 8.39 -34.61 10.03
CA LEU A 1 8.27 -34.73 11.49
C LEU A 1 6.93 -34.16 11.94
N CYS A 2 6.17 -34.90 12.72
CA CYS A 2 4.94 -34.44 13.33
C CYS A 2 5.15 -33.99 14.80
N PRO A 3 4.15 -33.38 15.42
CA PRO A 3 4.15 -33.09 16.86
C PRO A 3 4.42 -34.35 17.68
N GLY A 4 5.37 -34.28 18.63
CA GLY A 4 5.85 -35.42 19.38
C GLY A 4 7.13 -36.08 18.83
N GLY A 5 7.66 -35.56 17.74
CA GLY A 5 8.99 -35.95 17.19
C GLY A 5 9.00 -37.22 16.34
N PHE A 6 7.83 -37.78 16.01
CA PHE A 6 7.77 -38.93 15.10
C PHE A 6 8.05 -38.48 13.65
N SER A 7 8.75 -39.31 12.89
CA SER A 7 9.18 -39.03 11.52
C SER A 7 8.64 -40.04 10.53
N THR A 8 8.33 -39.61 9.32
CA THR A 8 8.06 -40.53 8.20
C THR A 8 9.31 -41.31 7.80
N GLY A 9 10.48 -40.93 8.33
CA GLY A 9 11.74 -41.28 7.70
C GLY A 9 11.99 -40.45 6.44
N GLU A 10 13.02 -40.80 5.69
CA GLU A 10 13.36 -40.17 4.42
C GLU A 10 12.46 -40.73 3.32
N ILE A 11 11.68 -39.86 2.66
CA ILE A 11 10.85 -40.22 1.53
C ILE A 11 11.61 -39.77 0.27
N ILE A 12 12.06 -40.71 -0.54
CA ILE A 12 12.66 -40.42 -1.84
C ILE A 12 11.50 -40.12 -2.79
N LEU A 13 11.35 -38.83 -3.12
CA LEU A 13 10.31 -38.38 -4.02
C LEU A 13 10.63 -38.85 -5.45
N LYS A 14 9.74 -39.63 -6.02
CA LYS A 14 9.66 -39.93 -7.44
C LYS A 14 8.48 -39.23 -8.04
N GLU A 15 8.51 -38.89 -9.29
CA GLU A 15 7.35 -38.38 -9.99
C GLU A 15 6.13 -39.27 -9.74
N GLY A 16 5.03 -38.65 -9.29
CA GLY A 16 3.80 -39.35 -8.92
C GLY A 16 3.44 -39.15 -7.43
N PHE A 17 2.72 -40.08 -6.89
CA PHE A 17 1.98 -39.97 -5.65
C PHE A 17 2.57 -40.88 -4.54
N ASN A 18 2.82 -40.33 -3.35
CA ASN A 18 3.27 -41.06 -2.19
C ASN A 18 2.31 -40.82 -1.02
N GLU A 19 1.80 -41.87 -0.42
CA GLU A 19 0.86 -41.79 0.71
C GLU A 19 1.40 -42.54 1.94
N GLY A 20 0.93 -42.10 3.11
CA GLY A 20 1.19 -42.79 4.36
C GLY A 20 0.45 -42.17 5.53
N THR A 21 0.72 -42.68 6.73
CA THR A 21 0.14 -42.15 7.96
C THR A 21 1.24 -41.80 8.94
N ILE A 22 1.05 -40.71 9.66
CA ILE A 22 1.93 -40.26 10.73
C ILE A 22 1.13 -39.48 11.76
N CYS A 23 1.30 -39.78 13.07
CA CYS A 23 0.66 -39.06 14.16
C CYS A 23 -0.85 -38.84 13.98
N ASN A 24 -1.63 -39.87 13.79
CA ASN A 24 -3.08 -39.78 13.59
C ASN A 24 -3.51 -38.92 12.38
N SER A 25 -2.61 -38.73 11.44
CA SER A 25 -2.87 -37.99 10.20
C SER A 25 -2.40 -38.80 8.99
N ARG A 26 -3.16 -38.74 7.90
CA ARG A 26 -2.74 -39.26 6.61
C ARG A 26 -1.99 -38.14 5.90
N TYR A 27 -0.84 -38.47 5.30
CA TYR A 27 -0.14 -37.57 4.39
C TYR A 27 -0.21 -38.11 2.99
N SER A 28 -0.34 -37.20 2.03
CA SER A 28 -0.24 -37.47 0.62
C SER A 28 0.79 -36.51 0.04
N ILE A 29 1.83 -37.03 -0.61
CA ILE A 29 2.89 -36.23 -1.22
C ILE A 29 2.91 -36.50 -2.70
N TYR A 30 2.83 -35.45 -3.49
CA TYR A 30 2.84 -35.51 -4.94
C TYR A 30 4.04 -34.70 -5.47
N LEU A 31 4.84 -35.33 -6.33
CA LEU A 31 6.00 -34.68 -6.98
C LEU A 31 5.79 -34.60 -8.49
N THR A 32 5.94 -33.40 -9.03
CA THR A 32 6.09 -33.17 -10.46
C THR A 32 7.51 -32.70 -10.77
N GLY A 33 8.14 -33.28 -11.77
CA GLY A 33 9.50 -32.94 -12.19
C GLY A 33 9.59 -31.64 -12.98
N PRO A 34 10.80 -31.18 -13.30
CA PRO A 34 11.02 -29.98 -14.10
C PRO A 34 10.47 -30.11 -15.51
N LYS A 35 10.01 -28.98 -16.08
CA LYS A 35 9.37 -28.87 -17.39
C LYS A 35 10.38 -28.53 -18.48
N PRO A 36 10.05 -28.77 -19.78
CA PRO A 36 10.93 -28.35 -20.88
C PRO A 36 11.24 -26.84 -20.92
N PHE A 37 10.37 -26.03 -20.31
CA PHE A 37 10.47 -24.54 -20.32
C PHE A 37 10.58 -23.91 -18.93
N ASP A 38 10.55 -24.71 -17.87
CA ASP A 38 10.72 -24.27 -16.49
C ASP A 38 11.48 -25.36 -15.72
N VAL A 39 12.60 -24.98 -15.13
CA VAL A 39 13.45 -25.90 -14.35
C VAL A 39 12.90 -26.21 -12.96
N SER A 40 11.78 -25.60 -12.58
CA SER A 40 11.14 -25.79 -11.27
C SER A 40 10.36 -27.10 -11.21
N GLY A 41 10.47 -27.81 -10.10
CA GLY A 41 9.61 -28.95 -9.74
C GLY A 41 8.67 -28.57 -8.61
N GLU A 42 7.55 -29.27 -8.47
CA GLU A 42 6.56 -29.00 -7.42
C GLU A 42 6.35 -30.21 -6.52
N ILE A 43 6.23 -29.95 -5.22
CA ILE A 43 5.91 -30.96 -4.20
C ILE A 43 4.62 -30.57 -3.50
N GLY A 44 3.51 -31.22 -3.82
CA GLY A 44 2.25 -31.09 -3.10
C GLY A 44 2.24 -31.98 -1.85
N ILE A 45 1.97 -31.41 -0.67
CA ILE A 45 1.88 -32.17 0.58
C ILE A 45 0.51 -31.92 1.20
N MET A 46 -0.32 -32.94 1.29
CA MET A 46 -1.63 -32.87 1.94
C MET A 46 -1.57 -33.63 3.27
N LEU A 47 -2.05 -33.02 4.32
CA LEU A 47 -2.24 -33.65 5.63
C LEU A 47 -3.71 -33.70 5.94
N THR A 48 -4.26 -34.90 6.20
CA THR A 48 -5.66 -35.11 6.55
C THR A 48 -5.75 -35.85 7.89
N GLY A 49 -6.59 -35.37 8.79
CA GLY A 49 -6.82 -36.07 10.04
C GLY A 49 -7.51 -37.43 9.82
N ILE A 50 -7.07 -38.47 10.51
CA ILE A 50 -7.73 -39.79 10.48
C ILE A 50 -9.04 -39.73 11.27
N ASN A 51 -9.09 -38.91 12.32
CA ASN A 51 -10.26 -38.70 13.19
C ASN A 51 -10.60 -37.20 13.21
N GLU A 52 -11.08 -36.66 12.07
CA GLU A 52 -11.52 -35.27 11.86
C GLU A 52 -10.41 -34.19 11.84
N PHE A 53 -9.37 -34.29 12.68
CA PHE A 53 -8.36 -33.24 12.81
C PHE A 53 -6.93 -33.75 12.62
N VAL A 54 -6.09 -32.96 11.97
CA VAL A 54 -4.64 -33.15 11.92
C VAL A 54 -4.09 -32.95 13.34
N SER A 55 -3.14 -33.77 13.76
CA SER A 55 -2.54 -33.65 15.10
C SER A 55 -2.01 -32.26 15.37
N PRO A 56 -2.48 -31.56 16.45
CA PRO A 56 -2.05 -30.19 16.73
C PRO A 56 -0.60 -30.15 17.21
N GLY A 57 0.10 -29.06 16.90
CA GLY A 57 1.49 -28.81 17.30
C GLY A 57 2.40 -28.45 16.14
N GLN A 58 3.70 -28.43 16.41
CA GLN A 58 4.68 -28.03 15.40
C GLN A 58 4.99 -29.19 14.43
N TRP A 59 4.67 -29.01 13.17
CA TRP A 59 5.07 -29.89 12.07
C TRP A 59 6.37 -29.36 11.44
N LYS A 60 7.30 -30.25 11.12
CA LYS A 60 8.54 -29.89 10.46
C LYS A 60 8.71 -30.69 9.17
N ILE A 61 8.76 -30.00 8.06
CA ILE A 61 9.11 -30.54 6.75
C ILE A 61 10.58 -30.22 6.51
N THR A 62 11.37 -31.24 6.19
CA THR A 62 12.79 -31.07 5.86
C THR A 62 12.99 -31.53 4.44
N LEU A 63 13.40 -30.65 3.57
CA LEU A 63 13.83 -30.94 2.21
C LEU A 63 15.33 -31.19 2.21
N ARG A 64 15.76 -32.28 1.57
CA ARG A 64 17.17 -32.58 1.37
C ARG A 64 17.42 -32.65 -0.13
N LYS A 65 18.35 -31.84 -0.64
CA LYS A 65 18.77 -31.89 -2.04
C LYS A 65 19.56 -33.17 -2.33
N VAL A 66 19.28 -33.76 -3.47
CA VAL A 66 19.93 -34.99 -3.93
C VAL A 66 21.14 -34.67 -4.80
N ASN A 67 21.19 -33.51 -5.47
CA ASN A 67 22.25 -33.06 -6.38
C ASN A 67 22.83 -31.71 -5.93
N GLU A 68 24.03 -31.35 -6.42
CA GLU A 68 24.78 -30.15 -6.02
C GLU A 68 24.25 -28.81 -6.60
N TYR A 69 23.10 -28.77 -7.24
CA TYR A 69 22.55 -27.55 -7.78
C TYR A 69 21.84 -26.73 -6.68
N ASP A 70 22.04 -25.40 -6.69
CA ASP A 70 21.32 -24.48 -5.81
C ASP A 70 19.86 -24.37 -6.26
N GLY A 71 18.96 -24.99 -5.50
CA GLY A 71 17.52 -24.92 -5.73
C GLY A 71 16.87 -23.89 -4.80
N LYS A 72 16.12 -22.96 -5.38
CA LYS A 72 15.09 -22.23 -4.64
C LYS A 72 13.91 -23.15 -4.40
N PHE A 73 13.23 -23.01 -3.28
CA PHE A 73 11.93 -23.61 -3.08
C PHE A 73 11.02 -22.58 -2.42
N ASP A 74 9.77 -22.62 -2.81
CA ASP A 74 8.70 -21.86 -2.21
C ASP A 74 7.74 -22.87 -1.59
N MET A 75 7.13 -22.52 -0.47
CA MET A 75 6.21 -23.41 0.24
C MET A 75 5.00 -22.67 0.71
N TRP A 76 3.82 -23.24 0.46
CA TRP A 76 2.53 -22.65 0.79
C TRP A 76 1.79 -23.51 1.79
N LEU A 77 1.13 -22.88 2.75
CA LEU A 77 0.16 -23.48 3.64
C LEU A 77 -1.25 -23.07 3.22
N PRO A 78 -2.25 -23.90 3.48
CA PRO A 78 -3.63 -23.38 3.58
C PRO A 78 -3.66 -22.26 4.60
N ILE A 79 -4.51 -21.27 4.36
CA ILE A 79 -4.55 -20.03 5.13
C ILE A 79 -4.99 -20.18 6.58
N SER A 80 -4.65 -19.14 7.38
CA SER A 80 -4.81 -19.08 8.83
C SER A 80 -6.21 -19.39 9.36
N GLU A 81 -7.24 -19.33 8.53
CA GLU A 81 -8.64 -19.52 8.92
C GLU A 81 -9.24 -20.83 8.37
N GLY A 82 -8.58 -21.50 7.41
CA GLY A 82 -8.74 -22.92 7.07
C GLY A 82 -7.97 -23.82 8.00
N LEU A 83 -7.13 -23.21 8.76
CA LEU A 83 -6.34 -23.79 9.83
C LEU A 83 -6.89 -23.24 11.14
N ASN A 84 -6.70 -23.93 12.24
CA ASN A 84 -6.87 -23.32 13.56
C ASN A 84 -6.11 -21.98 13.56
N ILE A 85 -6.65 -20.94 14.20
CA ILE A 85 -6.10 -19.57 14.27
C ILE A 85 -4.60 -19.51 14.63
N ASN A 86 -4.07 -20.56 15.23
CA ASN A 86 -2.66 -20.71 15.59
C ASN A 86 -1.84 -21.48 14.55
N THR A 87 -2.45 -22.03 13.49
CA THR A 87 -1.75 -22.75 12.43
C THR A 87 -1.24 -21.73 11.40
N LYS A 88 0.08 -21.56 11.34
CA LYS A 88 0.74 -20.59 10.46
C LYS A 88 2.16 -21.05 10.16
N PHE A 89 2.73 -20.58 9.06
CA PHE A 89 4.17 -20.61 8.93
C PHE A 89 4.82 -19.77 10.02
N LEU A 90 5.95 -20.18 10.50
CA LEU A 90 6.72 -19.37 11.45
C LEU A 90 7.32 -18.13 10.74
N ASN A 91 7.46 -18.16 9.40
CA ASN A 91 8.03 -17.07 8.59
C ASN A 91 7.25 -16.91 7.26
N PRO A 92 6.10 -16.20 7.23
CA PRO A 92 5.28 -16.00 6.03
C PRO A 92 5.78 -14.85 5.13
N VAL A 93 5.39 -14.85 3.84
CA VAL A 93 5.68 -13.80 2.83
C VAL A 93 4.41 -13.42 2.05
N ALA A 94 4.28 -12.14 1.70
CA ALA A 94 3.07 -11.59 1.09
C ALA A 94 3.36 -10.86 -0.24
N TYR A 95 3.57 -11.57 -1.34
CA TYR A 95 3.80 -11.02 -2.68
C TYR A 95 2.60 -11.24 -3.60
N ASN A 96 2.62 -10.59 -4.77
CA ASN A 96 1.58 -10.65 -5.81
C ASN A 96 0.18 -10.24 -5.32
N THR A 97 0.13 -9.16 -4.52
CA THR A 97 -1.08 -8.65 -3.86
C THR A 97 -1.39 -7.20 -4.24
N ILE A 98 -0.84 -6.72 -5.36
CA ILE A 98 -1.17 -5.39 -5.91
C ILE A 98 -2.62 -5.38 -6.37
N GLY A 99 -3.43 -4.49 -5.78
CA GLY A 99 -4.84 -4.30 -6.15
C GLY A 99 -5.01 -3.54 -7.48
N ILE A 100 -6.12 -3.80 -8.18
CA ILE A 100 -6.52 -3.03 -9.35
C ILE A 100 -7.15 -1.71 -8.87
N PRO A 101 -6.79 -0.53 -9.48
CA PRO A 101 -6.05 -0.34 -10.73
C PRO A 101 -4.54 -0.07 -10.58
N ALA A 102 -3.92 -0.36 -9.43
CA ALA A 102 -2.49 -0.10 -9.23
C ALA A 102 -1.56 -0.94 -10.13
N THR A 103 -2.10 -1.98 -10.75
CA THR A 103 -1.47 -2.81 -11.78
C THR A 103 -1.32 -2.09 -13.13
N VAL A 104 -2.06 -0.99 -13.36
CA VAL A 104 -1.96 -0.20 -14.60
C VAL A 104 -0.55 0.32 -14.81
N ARG A 105 -0.02 0.13 -16.03
CA ARG A 105 1.37 0.47 -16.32
C ARG A 105 1.67 1.97 -16.18
N ASN A 106 0.80 2.83 -16.73
CA ASN A 106 1.05 4.27 -16.86
C ASN A 106 0.63 5.10 -15.63
N VAL A 107 0.08 4.47 -14.58
CA VAL A 107 -0.22 5.17 -13.33
C VAL A 107 0.99 5.10 -12.38
N ILE A 108 1.01 5.98 -11.39
CA ILE A 108 1.96 5.89 -10.29
C ILE A 108 1.31 5.07 -9.18
N SER A 109 1.77 3.85 -8.98
CA SER A 109 1.31 2.97 -7.89
C SER A 109 2.17 3.15 -6.66
N VAL A 110 1.52 3.34 -5.51
CA VAL A 110 2.18 3.72 -4.26
C VAL A 110 1.94 2.70 -3.17
N GLY A 111 3.01 2.08 -2.71
CA GLY A 111 3.03 1.22 -1.53
C GLY A 111 3.21 2.02 -0.23
N SER A 112 3.00 1.36 0.90
CA SER A 112 3.07 1.94 2.23
C SER A 112 4.25 1.41 3.03
N TYR A 113 4.93 2.28 3.77
CA TYR A 113 5.91 1.88 4.77
C TYR A 113 5.74 2.68 6.07
N ASN A 114 6.20 2.10 7.17
CA ASN A 114 6.29 2.79 8.45
C ASN A 114 7.59 3.60 8.49
N TYR A 115 7.47 4.93 8.48
CA TYR A 115 8.60 5.85 8.39
C TYR A 115 9.42 5.97 9.68
N LEU A 116 8.85 5.59 10.84
CA LEU A 116 9.54 5.64 12.13
C LEU A 116 10.60 4.52 12.27
N VAL A 117 10.24 3.33 11.75
CA VAL A 117 11.10 2.13 11.86
C VAL A 117 11.66 1.68 10.50
N ASN A 118 11.31 2.38 9.43
CA ASN A 118 11.73 2.12 8.05
C ASN A 118 11.47 0.67 7.60
N ILE A 119 10.24 0.19 7.81
CA ILE A 119 9.78 -1.16 7.46
C ILE A 119 8.56 -1.05 6.58
N ILE A 120 8.48 -1.89 5.52
CA ILE A 120 7.28 -1.95 4.68
C ILE A 120 6.05 -2.33 5.51
N SER A 121 4.93 -1.66 5.30
CA SER A 121 3.68 -1.96 6.00
C SER A 121 3.20 -3.38 5.67
N PRO A 122 2.80 -4.19 6.66
CA PRO A 122 2.36 -5.57 6.43
C PRO A 122 1.22 -5.69 5.41
N PHE A 123 0.29 -4.74 5.43
CA PHE A 123 -0.88 -4.68 4.53
C PHE A 123 -0.56 -4.14 3.13
N SER A 124 0.61 -3.52 2.91
CA SER A 124 0.96 -2.93 1.61
C SER A 124 0.95 -4.00 0.52
N GLY A 125 0.24 -3.74 -0.56
CA GLY A 125 0.28 -4.59 -1.74
C GLY A 125 1.70 -4.70 -2.29
N ARG A 126 2.09 -5.93 -2.67
CA ARG A 126 3.43 -6.28 -3.17
C ARG A 126 3.34 -6.91 -4.54
N GLY A 127 4.31 -6.62 -5.39
CA GLY A 127 4.37 -7.13 -6.74
C GLY A 127 4.94 -8.55 -6.84
N GLU A 128 5.12 -9.02 -8.06
CA GLU A 128 5.70 -10.31 -8.39
C GLU A 128 7.24 -10.26 -8.35
N MET A 129 7.87 -11.31 -7.83
CA MET A 129 9.35 -11.38 -7.74
C MET A 129 10.04 -11.84 -9.03
N TYR A 130 9.33 -12.40 -10.01
CA TYR A 130 9.96 -13.28 -11.01
C TYR A 130 9.98 -12.81 -12.48
N ASN A 131 9.25 -11.81 -12.90
CA ASN A 131 9.32 -11.38 -14.30
C ASN A 131 9.86 -9.95 -14.43
N GLY A 132 11.16 -9.82 -14.64
CA GLY A 132 11.95 -8.60 -14.75
C GLY A 132 11.48 -7.53 -15.76
N GLN A 133 10.26 -7.58 -16.27
CA GLN A 133 9.75 -6.64 -17.25
C GLN A 133 8.95 -5.48 -16.66
N TYR A 134 8.32 -5.65 -15.49
CA TYR A 134 7.50 -4.58 -14.92
C TYR A 134 7.28 -4.74 -13.42
N ILE A 135 7.92 -3.89 -12.62
CA ILE A 135 7.86 -3.98 -11.16
C ILE A 135 6.88 -2.97 -10.59
N LYS A 136 5.97 -3.46 -9.76
CA LYS A 136 5.05 -2.70 -8.92
C LYS A 136 5.27 -3.08 -7.44
N PRO A 137 5.04 -2.13 -6.49
CA PRO A 137 4.67 -0.73 -6.67
C PRO A 137 5.77 0.05 -7.40
N ASP A 138 5.46 1.25 -7.94
CA ASP A 138 6.49 2.12 -8.51
C ASP A 138 7.33 2.75 -7.41
N ILE A 139 6.71 3.15 -6.31
CA ILE A 139 7.35 3.90 -5.22
C ILE A 139 6.61 3.63 -3.90
N VAL A 140 7.25 3.86 -2.77
CA VAL A 140 6.60 3.82 -1.46
C VAL A 140 6.62 5.19 -0.78
N ALA A 141 5.61 5.43 0.06
CA ALA A 141 5.53 6.60 0.92
C ALA A 141 5.00 6.21 2.31
N PRO A 142 5.17 7.06 3.35
CA PRO A 142 4.62 6.80 4.68
C PRO A 142 3.11 6.60 4.67
N GLY A 143 2.61 5.52 5.26
CA GLY A 143 1.18 5.22 5.29
C GLY A 143 0.66 4.71 6.63
N GLU A 144 1.47 4.70 7.68
CA GLU A 144 1.06 4.27 9.02
C GLU A 144 0.98 5.43 10.00
N GLY A 145 -0.13 5.51 10.73
CA GLY A 145 -0.34 6.53 11.75
C GLY A 145 -0.42 7.96 11.22
N ILE A 146 -0.89 8.13 9.98
CA ILE A 146 -0.90 9.42 9.28
C ILE A 146 -2.03 10.30 9.83
N TYR A 147 -1.66 11.44 10.38
CA TYR A 147 -2.58 12.43 10.93
C TYR A 147 -3.14 13.32 9.82
N SER A 148 -4.46 13.50 9.77
CA SER A 148 -5.12 14.31 8.74
C SER A 148 -6.52 14.75 9.16
N THR A 149 -7.15 15.58 8.33
CA THR A 149 -8.51 16.06 8.48
C THR A 149 -9.53 14.92 8.47
N ILE A 150 -10.58 15.07 9.26
CA ILE A 150 -11.79 14.25 9.18
C ILE A 150 -13.02 15.18 9.08
N PRO A 151 -14.21 14.68 8.68
CA PRO A 151 -15.44 15.45 8.68
C PRO A 151 -15.74 16.10 10.03
N ASN A 152 -16.58 17.13 10.02
CA ASN A 152 -16.92 17.93 11.18
C ASN A 152 -15.75 18.71 11.81
N ARG A 153 -14.80 19.14 10.96
CA ARG A 153 -13.61 19.95 11.33
C ARG A 153 -12.66 19.25 12.31
N GLY A 154 -12.72 17.94 12.38
CA GLY A 154 -11.87 17.13 13.23
C GLY A 154 -10.57 16.71 12.54
N PHE A 155 -9.74 16.02 13.33
CA PHE A 155 -8.47 15.46 12.90
C PHE A 155 -8.27 14.11 13.56
N ASP A 156 -7.70 13.15 12.82
CA ASP A 156 -7.43 11.81 13.35
C ASP A 156 -6.28 11.11 12.60
N LYS A 157 -5.65 10.13 13.24
CA LYS A 157 -4.61 9.28 12.62
C LYS A 157 -5.27 8.10 11.90
N LYS A 158 -4.76 7.80 10.69
CA LYS A 158 -5.17 6.61 9.93
C LYS A 158 -3.98 5.90 9.31
N THR A 159 -4.20 4.63 9.01
CA THR A 159 -3.21 3.74 8.42
C THR A 159 -3.78 3.12 7.15
N GLY A 160 -2.97 3.02 6.09
CA GLY A 160 -3.33 2.43 4.81
C GLY A 160 -2.49 2.98 3.65
N THR A 161 -2.46 2.27 2.53
CA THR A 161 -1.85 2.78 1.28
C THR A 161 -2.57 4.03 0.77
N SER A 162 -3.86 4.20 1.10
CA SER A 162 -4.63 5.43 0.87
C SER A 162 -4.10 6.65 1.62
N MET A 163 -3.24 6.46 2.63
CA MET A 163 -2.55 7.53 3.36
C MET A 163 -1.15 7.80 2.79
N ALA A 164 -0.54 6.81 2.16
CA ALA A 164 0.75 6.94 1.48
C ALA A 164 0.63 7.65 0.13
N ALA A 165 -0.30 7.23 -0.71
CA ALA A 165 -0.49 7.74 -2.07
C ALA A 165 -0.79 9.25 -2.16
N PRO A 166 -1.54 9.89 -1.24
CA PRO A 166 -1.74 11.34 -1.24
C PRO A 166 -0.46 12.16 -1.13
N GLN A 167 0.57 11.65 -0.48
CA GLN A 167 1.87 12.33 -0.39
C GLN A 167 2.56 12.38 -1.76
N VAL A 168 2.47 11.27 -2.53
CA VAL A 168 2.97 11.21 -3.90
C VAL A 168 2.14 12.11 -4.83
N THR A 169 0.83 12.16 -4.61
CA THR A 169 -0.09 13.07 -5.35
C THR A 169 0.31 14.53 -5.15
N GLY A 170 0.56 14.93 -3.90
CA GLY A 170 1.04 16.28 -3.59
C GLY A 170 2.43 16.55 -4.18
N ALA A 171 3.36 15.60 -4.11
CA ALA A 171 4.68 15.71 -4.73
C ALA A 171 4.58 15.86 -6.26
N ALA A 172 3.71 15.11 -6.91
CA ALA A 172 3.43 15.25 -8.35
C ALA A 172 2.88 16.65 -8.67
N ALA A 173 1.95 17.18 -7.84
CA ALA A 173 1.45 18.54 -8.01
C ALA A 173 2.55 19.61 -7.90
N LEU A 174 3.51 19.44 -6.98
CA LEU A 174 4.66 20.35 -6.86
C LEU A 174 5.58 20.26 -8.08
N MET A 175 5.82 19.05 -8.61
CA MET A 175 6.60 18.87 -9.84
C MET A 175 5.90 19.49 -11.04
N MET A 176 4.58 19.32 -11.18
CA MET A 176 3.81 19.93 -12.25
C MET A 176 3.74 21.47 -12.13
N GLN A 177 3.65 22.00 -10.91
CA GLN A 177 3.79 23.46 -10.71
C GLN A 177 5.13 23.94 -11.21
N TRP A 178 6.22 23.28 -10.82
CA TRP A 178 7.57 23.66 -11.24
C TRP A 178 7.75 23.54 -12.77
N GLY A 179 7.35 22.41 -13.34
CA GLY A 179 7.54 22.11 -14.76
C GLY A 179 6.52 22.84 -15.62
N VAL A 180 5.25 22.45 -15.51
CA VAL A 180 4.18 22.87 -16.44
C VAL A 180 3.73 24.30 -16.17
N VAL A 181 3.40 24.64 -14.91
CA VAL A 181 2.84 25.97 -14.57
C VAL A 181 3.91 27.05 -14.67
N ASN A 182 5.12 26.79 -14.13
CA ASN A 182 6.22 27.75 -14.16
C ASN A 182 7.03 27.72 -15.47
N GLY A 183 6.66 26.81 -16.41
CA GLY A 183 7.27 26.75 -17.75
C GLY A 183 8.69 26.17 -17.82
N ASN A 184 9.22 25.57 -16.74
CA ASN A 184 10.56 24.98 -16.74
C ASN A 184 10.65 23.70 -17.57
N ASP A 185 9.59 22.87 -17.55
CA ASP A 185 9.41 21.68 -18.38
C ASP A 185 7.92 21.48 -18.69
N PRO A 186 7.40 22.00 -19.81
CA PRO A 186 6.00 21.90 -20.19
C PRO A 186 5.49 20.47 -20.36
N TYR A 187 6.40 19.49 -20.48
CA TYR A 187 6.09 18.08 -20.67
C TYR A 187 6.24 17.24 -19.39
N LEU A 188 6.42 17.88 -18.20
CA LEU A 188 6.59 17.19 -16.92
C LEU A 188 5.25 16.69 -16.37
N TYR A 189 4.70 15.67 -17.02
CA TYR A 189 3.47 14.97 -16.64
C TYR A 189 3.52 13.50 -17.09
N GLY A 190 2.50 12.72 -16.78
CA GLY A 190 2.37 11.32 -17.18
C GLY A 190 3.60 10.46 -16.86
N GLU A 191 4.05 9.67 -17.83
CA GLU A 191 5.21 8.78 -17.66
C GLU A 191 6.53 9.53 -17.43
N ARG A 192 6.66 10.74 -17.98
CA ARG A 192 7.88 11.56 -17.75
C ARG A 192 7.99 11.96 -16.28
N LEU A 193 6.92 12.43 -15.66
CA LEU A 193 6.90 12.75 -14.24
C LEU A 193 7.13 11.49 -13.39
N LYS A 194 6.45 10.39 -13.72
CA LYS A 194 6.65 9.09 -13.08
C LYS A 194 8.12 8.64 -13.13
N TYR A 195 8.75 8.76 -14.30
CA TYR A 195 10.17 8.41 -14.47
C TYR A 195 11.06 9.18 -13.49
N PHE A 196 10.90 10.50 -13.36
CA PHE A 196 11.71 11.29 -12.44
C PHE A 196 11.42 11.00 -10.96
N LEU A 197 10.19 10.63 -10.59
CA LEU A 197 9.88 10.15 -9.25
C LEU A 197 10.60 8.84 -8.95
N ILE A 198 10.62 7.90 -9.90
CA ILE A 198 11.26 6.59 -9.79
C ILE A 198 12.78 6.72 -9.64
N ILE A 199 13.44 7.43 -10.55
CA ILE A 199 14.91 7.57 -10.51
C ILE A 199 15.38 8.44 -9.35
N GLY A 200 14.59 9.43 -8.95
CA GLY A 200 14.84 10.29 -7.81
C GLY A 200 14.53 9.66 -6.46
N SER A 201 13.90 8.49 -6.42
CA SER A 201 13.53 7.82 -5.19
C SER A 201 14.76 7.48 -4.33
N LYS A 202 14.58 7.56 -3.01
CA LYS A 202 15.65 7.27 -2.07
C LYS A 202 15.77 5.75 -1.87
N LYS A 203 16.97 5.22 -2.03
CA LYS A 203 17.32 3.83 -1.78
C LYS A 203 17.74 3.69 -0.31
N GLY A 204 16.78 3.82 0.60
CA GLY A 204 17.05 3.96 2.03
C GLY A 204 17.64 2.72 2.71
N ARG A 205 17.60 1.56 2.05
CA ARG A 205 18.08 0.29 2.62
C ARG A 205 19.22 -0.28 1.80
N GLY A 206 20.39 -0.37 2.41
CA GLY A 206 21.57 -0.96 1.77
C GLY A 206 21.57 -2.50 1.70
N ASP A 207 20.60 -3.14 2.37
CA ASP A 207 20.40 -4.59 2.39
C ASP A 207 19.54 -5.12 1.23
N ARG A 208 19.10 -4.24 0.29
CA ARG A 208 18.21 -4.58 -0.80
C ARG A 208 18.70 -4.12 -2.15
N GLN A 209 18.37 -4.89 -3.18
CA GLN A 209 18.49 -4.45 -4.57
C GLN A 209 17.18 -3.78 -5.00
N TYR A 210 17.28 -2.69 -5.70
CA TYR A 210 16.16 -1.97 -6.27
C TYR A 210 16.19 -2.10 -7.80
N PRO A 211 15.02 -2.27 -8.44
CA PRO A 211 13.68 -2.28 -7.87
C PRO A 211 13.36 -3.57 -7.08
N ASP A 212 12.51 -3.46 -6.05
CA ASP A 212 12.09 -4.52 -5.15
C ASP A 212 10.55 -4.66 -5.20
N ALA A 213 10.04 -5.89 -5.12
CA ALA A 213 8.60 -6.14 -5.25
C ALA A 213 7.74 -5.53 -4.12
N ALA A 214 8.31 -5.20 -2.97
CA ALA A 214 7.62 -4.53 -1.87
C ALA A 214 7.90 -3.01 -1.82
N TRP A 215 9.13 -2.60 -2.13
CA TRP A 215 9.57 -1.21 -2.07
C TRP A 215 9.53 -0.49 -3.43
N GLY A 216 9.24 -1.20 -4.50
CA GLY A 216 9.34 -0.65 -5.86
C GLY A 216 10.73 -0.12 -6.14
N TYR A 217 10.79 1.07 -6.69
CA TYR A 217 12.04 1.75 -6.96
C TYR A 217 12.61 2.53 -5.77
N GLY A 218 11.92 2.53 -4.61
CA GLY A 218 12.37 3.13 -3.36
C GLY A 218 11.37 4.11 -2.74
N GLU A 219 11.84 4.87 -1.74
CA GLU A 219 11.05 5.85 -1.01
C GLU A 219 10.90 7.16 -1.81
N LEU A 220 9.74 7.79 -1.71
CA LEU A 220 9.49 9.12 -2.28
C LEU A 220 10.57 10.11 -1.82
N CYS A 221 11.26 10.75 -2.76
CA CYS A 221 12.21 11.83 -2.47
C CYS A 221 12.08 12.96 -3.51
N LEU A 222 11.16 13.87 -3.28
CA LEU A 222 10.86 14.97 -4.19
C LEU A 222 12.08 15.83 -4.51
N ARG A 223 12.98 16.06 -3.53
CA ARG A 223 14.22 16.82 -3.74
C ARG A 223 15.08 16.22 -4.85
N ASN A 224 15.33 14.91 -4.78
CA ASN A 224 16.13 14.24 -5.80
C ASN A 224 15.43 14.28 -7.17
N SER A 225 14.11 14.08 -7.20
CA SER A 225 13.32 14.09 -8.43
C SER A 225 13.40 15.44 -9.15
N ILE A 226 13.22 16.54 -8.44
CA ILE A 226 13.31 17.90 -9.04
C ILE A 226 14.75 18.23 -9.45
N ASN A 227 15.76 17.84 -8.64
CA ASN A 227 17.16 18.06 -9.02
C ASN A 227 17.53 17.32 -10.31
N LEU A 228 17.10 16.08 -10.47
CA LEU A 228 17.36 15.28 -11.66
C LEU A 228 16.70 15.86 -12.92
N VAL A 229 15.42 16.27 -12.83
CA VAL A 229 14.73 16.96 -13.92
C VAL A 229 15.50 18.23 -14.32
N SER A 230 15.87 19.06 -13.33
CA SER A 230 16.59 20.30 -13.55
C SER A 230 17.95 20.08 -14.23
N GLN A 231 18.71 19.08 -13.79
CA GLN A 231 19.98 18.71 -14.39
C GLN A 231 19.82 18.22 -15.85
N THR A 232 18.78 17.41 -16.11
CA THR A 232 18.49 16.88 -17.46
C THR A 232 18.19 18.00 -18.46
N LEU A 233 17.58 19.10 -18.01
CA LEU A 233 17.25 20.25 -18.84
C LEU A 233 18.41 21.26 -18.96
N GLY A 234 19.56 20.99 -18.33
CA GLY A 234 20.66 21.96 -18.27
C GLY A 234 20.34 23.22 -17.48
N LEU A 235 19.19 23.24 -16.82
CA LEU A 235 18.81 24.28 -15.87
C LEU A 235 19.56 23.98 -14.57
N GLY A 236 20.80 24.42 -14.48
CA GLY A 236 21.61 24.27 -13.28
C GLY A 236 20.91 24.94 -12.09
N PHE A 237 20.13 24.17 -11.31
CA PHE A 237 20.07 24.52 -9.91
C PHE A 237 21.51 24.38 -9.42
N ARG A 238 22.17 25.50 -9.16
CA ARG A 238 23.31 25.46 -8.26
C ARG A 238 22.73 24.80 -7.01
N SER A 239 23.07 23.52 -6.83
CA SER A 239 22.97 22.93 -5.52
C SER A 239 23.67 23.96 -4.64
N ILE A 240 22.94 24.53 -3.69
CA ILE A 240 23.59 25.15 -2.56
C ILE A 240 24.24 23.96 -1.88
N ASP A 241 25.47 23.76 -2.24
CA ASP A 241 26.33 22.73 -1.72
C ASP A 241 26.63 23.18 -0.29
N ILE A 242 25.80 22.73 0.64
CA ILE A 242 26.01 22.95 2.09
C ILE A 242 27.32 22.28 2.53
N LYS A 243 27.95 21.48 1.66
CA LYS A 243 29.23 20.82 1.93
C LYS A 243 30.46 21.69 1.69
N ASN A 244 30.39 22.83 1.03
CA ASN A 244 31.56 23.65 0.71
C ASN A 244 31.53 25.05 1.32
N ARG A 245 30.89 25.25 2.46
CA ARG A 245 31.30 26.30 3.39
C ARG A 245 32.21 25.73 4.49
N GLN A 246 33.33 25.17 4.08
CA GLN A 246 34.56 25.32 4.79
C GLN A 246 35.19 26.66 4.38
N ASP A 247 34.46 27.73 4.59
CA ASP A 247 35.12 29.01 4.82
C ASP A 247 35.76 28.89 6.20
N ASN A 248 37.07 28.74 6.20
CA ASN A 248 37.95 29.04 7.33
C ASN A 248 37.81 30.53 7.69
N GLN A 249 36.66 30.95 8.12
CA GLN A 249 36.50 32.09 8.99
C GLN A 249 36.58 31.57 10.41
N SER A 250 37.76 31.75 10.99
CA SER A 250 37.95 31.72 12.44
C SER A 250 36.77 32.48 13.07
N PHE A 251 35.90 31.78 13.75
CA PHE A 251 34.95 32.38 14.67
C PHE A 251 35.72 33.04 15.79
N LYS A 252 36.14 34.28 15.57
CA LYS A 252 36.51 35.21 16.63
C LYS A 252 35.23 35.88 17.09
N GLY A 253 34.83 35.57 18.31
CA GLY A 253 33.79 36.29 19.07
C GLY A 253 32.44 35.55 19.08
N ILE A 254 32.38 34.41 19.74
CA ILE A 254 31.16 34.03 20.46
C ILE A 254 31.29 34.73 21.81
N GLU A 255 30.50 35.77 22.06
CA GLU A 255 30.28 36.28 23.41
C GLU A 255 29.79 35.08 24.24
N GLU A 256 30.42 34.87 25.41
CA GLU A 256 30.04 33.85 26.38
C GLU A 256 28.56 34.02 26.72
N ILE A 257 27.72 33.12 26.20
CA ILE A 257 26.32 33.02 26.62
C ILE A 257 26.36 32.27 27.96
N ASN A 258 26.45 33.03 29.04
CA ASN A 258 26.28 32.49 30.38
C ASN A 258 24.85 32.02 30.58
N VAL A 259 24.60 30.72 30.45
CA VAL A 259 23.35 30.11 30.89
C VAL A 259 23.33 30.07 32.40
N ASN A 260 22.56 30.94 33.02
CA ASN A 260 22.40 30.97 34.48
C ASN A 260 21.53 29.79 34.93
N TYR A 261 22.16 28.75 35.46
CA TYR A 261 21.45 27.77 36.28
C TYR A 261 21.08 28.39 37.62
N ASP A 262 19.90 28.06 38.15
CA ASP A 262 19.59 28.39 39.55
C ASP A 262 20.41 27.49 40.47
N THR A 263 21.60 27.96 40.84
CA THR A 263 22.53 27.23 41.70
C THR A 263 22.08 27.20 43.18
N SER A 264 20.89 27.64 43.50
CA SER A 264 20.27 27.44 44.82
C SER A 264 19.43 26.16 44.93
N SER A 265 19.14 25.51 43.79
CA SER A 265 18.30 24.32 43.72
C SER A 265 19.07 23.07 44.12
N GLU A 266 18.39 22.16 44.83
CA GLU A 266 18.85 20.78 45.09
C GLU A 266 18.45 19.78 44.01
N GLU A 267 17.73 20.22 42.95
CA GLU A 267 17.36 19.35 41.85
C GLU A 267 18.60 18.90 41.05
N ASN A 268 18.59 17.64 40.61
CA ASN A 268 19.66 17.10 39.81
C ASN A 268 19.60 17.63 38.38
N VAL A 269 20.77 18.06 37.89
CA VAL A 269 21.01 18.49 36.51
C VAL A 269 22.03 17.57 35.84
N PHE A 270 21.96 17.47 34.53
CA PHE A 270 22.92 16.75 33.71
C PHE A 270 23.93 17.73 33.11
N LEU A 271 25.21 17.49 33.36
CA LEU A 271 26.30 18.32 32.83
C LEU A 271 27.15 17.47 31.86
N LEU A 272 27.39 17.99 30.66
CA LEU A 272 28.44 17.50 29.78
C LEU A 272 29.71 18.31 30.12
N VAL A 273 30.74 17.62 30.56
CA VAL A 273 32.00 18.25 31.00
C VAL A 273 33.18 17.75 30.18
N GLU A 274 34.14 18.64 29.95
CA GLU A 274 35.44 18.29 29.41
C GLU A 274 36.43 18.08 30.57
N VAL A 275 37.03 16.92 30.61
CA VAL A 275 37.99 16.49 31.63
C VAL A 275 39.35 16.11 31.01
N ALA A 276 40.43 16.20 31.76
CA ALA A 276 41.73 15.88 31.23
C ALA A 276 41.88 14.39 30.91
N ASP A 277 41.36 13.54 31.78
CA ASP A 277 41.39 12.07 31.66
C ASP A 277 40.36 11.41 32.60
N SER A 278 40.38 10.08 32.67
CA SER A 278 39.50 9.29 33.54
C SER A 278 39.78 9.45 35.04
N ASP A 279 40.99 9.86 35.43
CA ASP A 279 41.32 10.05 36.81
C ASP A 279 40.81 11.40 37.31
N ALA A 280 40.78 12.42 36.45
CA ALA A 280 40.09 13.69 36.74
C ALA A 280 38.61 13.48 37.03
N LEU A 281 37.92 12.57 36.27
CA LEU A 281 36.52 12.23 36.56
C LEU A 281 36.36 11.59 37.94
N LYS A 282 37.28 10.73 38.39
CA LYS A 282 37.20 10.12 39.72
C LYS A 282 37.19 11.17 40.82
N ASN A 283 38.02 12.20 40.70
CA ASN A 283 38.07 13.30 41.70
C ASN A 283 36.71 14.05 41.73
N ILE A 284 36.06 14.21 40.61
CA ILE A 284 34.72 14.84 40.52
C ILE A 284 33.65 13.98 41.19
N LEU A 285 33.75 12.66 41.04
CA LEU A 285 32.81 11.72 41.65
C LEU A 285 32.97 11.58 43.18
N GLU A 286 34.02 12.13 43.76
CA GLU A 286 34.18 12.24 45.22
C GLU A 286 33.29 13.33 45.82
N VAL A 287 32.78 14.27 45.02
CA VAL A 287 31.85 15.29 45.47
C VAL A 287 30.50 14.63 45.83
N SER A 288 30.03 14.92 47.04
CA SER A 288 28.81 14.31 47.58
C SER A 288 27.57 14.59 46.68
N GLY A 289 26.89 13.53 46.32
CA GLY A 289 25.66 13.61 45.47
C GLY A 289 25.96 13.68 43.96
N VAL A 290 27.22 13.57 43.55
CA VAL A 290 27.64 13.57 42.15
C VAL A 290 27.82 12.13 41.64
N SER A 291 27.31 11.84 40.45
CA SER A 291 27.53 10.61 39.70
C SER A 291 27.80 10.92 38.23
N GLY A 292 28.49 10.03 37.51
CA GLY A 292 28.80 10.29 36.11
C GLY A 292 29.69 9.22 35.50
N LEU A 293 29.88 9.31 34.17
CA LEU A 293 30.75 8.40 33.44
C LEU A 293 31.36 9.08 32.20
N MET A 294 32.51 8.58 31.77
CA MET A 294 33.13 8.98 30.51
C MET A 294 32.30 8.53 29.34
N ILE A 295 32.07 9.43 28.35
CA ILE A 295 31.43 9.12 27.07
C ILE A 295 32.44 9.11 25.91
N SER A 296 33.60 9.73 26.10
CA SER A 296 34.74 9.66 25.17
C SER A 296 36.04 9.89 25.97
N THR A 297 37.18 10.01 25.31
CA THR A 297 38.49 10.20 25.94
C THR A 297 38.55 11.39 26.88
N ASN A 298 37.89 12.49 26.52
CA ASN A 298 37.99 13.77 27.23
C ASN A 298 36.63 14.33 27.68
N PHE A 299 35.52 13.64 27.40
CA PHE A 299 34.20 14.11 27.78
C PHE A 299 33.49 13.12 28.69
N ALA A 300 32.89 13.65 29.74
CA ALA A 300 32.07 12.90 30.68
C ALA A 300 30.68 13.54 30.84
N VAL A 301 29.67 12.73 31.12
CA VAL A 301 28.36 13.19 31.58
C VAL A 301 28.32 13.02 33.09
N ILE A 302 27.94 14.09 33.79
CA ILE A 302 27.83 14.15 35.24
C ILE A 302 26.37 14.47 35.60
N ILE A 303 25.87 13.79 36.62
CA ILE A 303 24.58 14.06 37.25
C ILE A 303 24.86 14.64 38.61
N THR A 304 24.41 15.84 38.87
CA THR A 304 24.75 16.58 40.10
C THR A 304 23.58 17.47 40.56
N PRO A 305 23.42 17.71 41.88
CA PRO A 305 22.55 18.78 42.34
C PRO A 305 22.98 20.13 41.78
N ALA A 306 22.05 20.99 41.38
CA ALA A 306 22.38 22.28 40.77
C ALA A 306 23.23 23.19 41.70
N ASN A 307 23.08 23.09 43.04
CA ASN A 307 23.87 23.82 44.02
C ASN A 307 25.34 23.38 44.08
N LYS A 308 25.73 22.29 43.38
CA LYS A 308 27.12 21.81 43.31
C LYS A 308 27.82 22.20 42.00
N ILE A 309 27.17 22.88 41.10
CA ILE A 309 27.74 23.24 39.78
C ILE A 309 29.03 24.04 39.93
N ASN A 310 29.09 24.99 40.85
CA ASN A 310 30.28 25.82 41.07
C ASN A 310 31.48 24.99 41.58
N GLU A 311 31.23 24.01 42.44
CA GLU A 311 32.27 23.11 42.95
C GLU A 311 32.81 22.20 41.80
N ILE A 312 31.93 21.73 40.92
CA ILE A 312 32.31 20.93 39.77
C ILE A 312 33.06 21.76 38.73
N ASN A 313 32.66 23.00 38.50
CA ASN A 313 33.30 23.88 37.52
C ASN A 313 34.79 24.14 37.82
N GLU A 314 35.17 24.05 39.10
CA GLU A 314 36.57 24.16 39.52
C GLU A 314 37.40 22.88 39.25
N LEU A 315 36.72 21.74 39.06
CA LEU A 315 37.35 20.42 38.89
C LEU A 315 37.41 19.95 37.43
N VAL A 316 36.76 20.64 36.51
CA VAL A 316 36.71 20.30 35.09
C VAL A 316 37.45 21.34 34.24
N ILE A 317 37.80 20.97 32.98
CA ILE A 317 38.36 21.92 32.03
C ILE A 317 37.29 22.94 31.66
N ARG A 318 36.08 22.48 31.37
CA ARG A 318 34.89 23.31 31.15
C ARG A 318 33.59 22.50 31.25
N ILE A 319 32.48 23.18 31.50
CA ILE A 319 31.15 22.60 31.42
C ILE A 319 30.58 22.95 30.03
N VAL A 320 30.52 21.96 29.13
CA VAL A 320 30.21 22.19 27.72
C VAL A 320 28.75 22.58 27.49
N ASN A 321 27.80 21.96 28.20
CA ASN A 321 26.39 22.28 28.02
C ASN A 321 25.93 23.59 28.67
N MET A 322 26.78 24.27 29.39
CA MET A 322 26.53 25.67 29.78
C MET A 322 26.75 26.64 28.62
N GLU A 323 27.54 26.24 27.61
CA GLU A 323 27.77 27.04 26.40
C GLU A 323 26.65 26.82 25.35
N ILE A 324 25.98 25.66 25.39
CA ILE A 324 24.92 25.30 24.41
C ILE A 324 23.75 24.62 25.16
N SER A 325 22.72 25.37 25.45
CA SER A 325 21.50 24.84 26.05
C SER A 325 20.64 24.16 24.97
N THR A 326 20.82 22.85 24.78
CA THR A 326 20.03 22.06 23.79
C THR A 326 19.14 21.08 24.54
N ILE A 327 17.85 21.35 24.50
CA ILE A 327 16.82 20.41 24.97
C ILE A 327 16.35 19.61 23.79
N LEU A 328 16.40 18.29 23.91
CA LEU A 328 15.87 17.36 22.89
C LEU A 328 14.41 17.06 23.18
N THR A 329 13.58 17.25 22.18
CA THR A 329 12.18 16.82 22.19
C THR A 329 12.00 15.64 21.26
N LEU A 330 10.95 14.86 21.48
CA LEU A 330 10.54 13.85 20.52
C LEU A 330 10.08 14.56 19.25
N ASN A 331 10.91 14.57 18.21
CA ASN A 331 10.53 15.00 16.88
C ASN A 331 9.69 13.91 16.25
N GLU A 332 8.37 14.01 16.32
CA GLU A 332 7.51 13.31 15.39
C GLU A 332 7.67 14.02 14.03
N LEU A 333 8.47 13.42 13.13
CA LEU A 333 8.47 13.82 11.73
C LEU A 333 7.06 13.68 11.21
N SER A 334 6.50 14.76 10.63
CA SER A 334 5.23 14.61 9.93
C SER A 334 5.45 13.69 8.71
N PRO A 335 4.48 12.89 8.33
CA PRO A 335 4.59 12.01 7.15
C PRO A 335 4.93 12.78 5.87
N VAL A 336 4.46 14.02 5.76
CA VAL A 336 4.76 14.92 4.65
C VAL A 336 6.24 15.36 4.66
N GLU A 337 6.86 15.47 5.83
CA GLU A 337 8.31 15.74 5.95
C GLU A 337 9.13 14.59 5.38
N ALA A 338 8.71 13.34 5.60
CA ALA A 338 9.37 12.16 5.01
C ALA A 338 9.33 12.18 3.48
N SER A 339 8.29 12.78 2.86
CA SER A 339 8.21 12.96 1.40
C SER A 339 9.19 14.00 0.85
N GLY A 340 9.73 14.88 1.70
CA GLY A 340 10.56 16.00 1.32
C GLY A 340 9.80 17.23 0.77
N ALA A 341 8.47 17.22 0.76
CA ALA A 341 7.66 18.33 0.27
C ALA A 341 7.87 19.65 1.05
N PRO A 342 7.99 19.66 2.40
CA PRO A 342 8.21 20.89 3.15
C PRO A 342 9.49 21.64 2.75
N THR A 343 10.52 20.94 2.27
CA THR A 343 11.76 21.59 1.77
C THR A 343 11.45 22.56 0.62
N PHE A 344 10.46 22.26 -0.21
CA PHE A 344 10.07 23.10 -1.35
C PHE A 344 8.99 24.11 -0.98
N ASN A 345 8.05 23.76 -0.10
CA ASN A 345 7.03 24.69 0.38
C ASN A 345 7.66 25.86 1.13
N ASN A 346 8.68 25.60 1.93
CA ASN A 346 9.34 26.60 2.77
C ASN A 346 10.55 27.27 2.08
N ASN A 347 10.87 26.89 0.84
CA ASN A 347 11.98 27.49 0.10
C ASN A 347 11.57 28.87 -0.41
N PRO A 348 12.22 29.98 0.02
CA PRO A 348 11.81 31.33 -0.34
C PRO A 348 12.04 31.66 -1.83
N TYR A 349 12.88 30.90 -2.51
CA TYR A 349 13.20 31.09 -3.93
C TYR A 349 12.32 30.28 -4.87
N LEU A 350 11.94 29.05 -4.48
CA LEU A 350 11.15 28.15 -5.31
C LEU A 350 9.63 28.29 -5.07
N ARG A 351 9.22 28.44 -3.81
CA ARG A 351 7.82 28.58 -3.36
C ARG A 351 6.89 27.58 -4.02
N LEU A 352 7.30 26.30 -4.08
CA LEU A 352 6.47 25.25 -4.64
C LEU A 352 5.49 24.77 -3.57
N ASN A 353 4.23 25.05 -3.80
CA ASN A 353 3.13 24.76 -2.88
C ASN A 353 1.88 24.20 -3.58
N GLY A 354 1.99 23.87 -4.86
CA GLY A 354 0.92 23.32 -5.70
C GLY A 354 0.04 24.37 -6.37
N LYS A 355 0.39 25.67 -6.29
CA LYS A 355 -0.37 26.75 -6.91
C LYS A 355 -0.48 26.57 -8.42
N GLY A 356 -1.70 26.67 -8.96
CA GLY A 356 -1.97 26.53 -10.39
C GLY A 356 -2.17 25.08 -10.84
N VAL A 357 -2.01 24.10 -9.96
CA VAL A 357 -2.28 22.68 -10.24
C VAL A 357 -3.60 22.26 -9.63
N LEU A 358 -4.39 21.48 -10.38
CA LEU A 358 -5.58 20.82 -9.88
C LEU A 358 -5.24 19.47 -9.27
N VAL A 359 -5.90 19.15 -8.18
CA VAL A 359 -5.94 17.80 -7.60
C VAL A 359 -7.37 17.29 -7.73
N GLY A 360 -7.57 16.29 -8.58
CA GLY A 360 -8.85 15.61 -8.75
C GLY A 360 -8.96 14.46 -7.75
N VAL A 361 -9.96 14.48 -6.90
CA VAL A 361 -10.19 13.44 -5.88
C VAL A 361 -11.47 12.69 -6.21
N ILE A 362 -11.35 11.39 -6.49
CA ILE A 362 -12.47 10.51 -6.82
C ILE A 362 -12.71 9.58 -5.63
N ASP A 363 -13.62 9.98 -4.71
CA ASP A 363 -13.73 9.35 -3.39
C ASP A 363 -15.16 9.51 -2.80
N SER A 364 -15.28 9.44 -1.49
CA SER A 364 -16.52 9.60 -0.71
C SER A 364 -17.02 11.05 -0.57
N GLY A 365 -16.28 12.03 -1.08
CA GLY A 365 -16.60 13.47 -0.96
C GLY A 365 -15.51 14.27 -0.24
N ILE A 366 -15.88 15.46 0.24
CA ILE A 366 -15.03 16.34 1.05
C ILE A 366 -15.88 17.16 2.03
N ASP A 367 -15.35 17.42 3.22
CA ASP A 367 -15.88 18.47 4.09
C ASP A 367 -15.35 19.83 3.61
N TYR A 368 -16.04 20.44 2.63
CA TYR A 368 -15.67 21.71 2.02
C TYR A 368 -15.74 22.91 3.01
N LEU A 369 -16.37 22.74 4.18
CA LEU A 369 -16.43 23.74 5.23
C LEU A 369 -15.17 23.75 6.12
N ASN A 370 -14.34 22.73 6.01
CA ASN A 370 -13.11 22.66 6.77
C ASN A 370 -12.13 23.74 6.29
N LYS A 371 -11.64 24.56 7.22
CA LYS A 371 -10.74 25.69 6.96
C LYS A 371 -9.43 25.27 6.27
N GLU A 372 -9.00 24.02 6.41
CA GLU A 372 -7.83 23.47 5.71
C GLU A 372 -7.99 23.47 4.19
N PHE A 373 -9.21 23.56 3.66
CA PHE A 373 -9.52 23.63 2.22
C PHE A 373 -9.91 25.03 1.74
N GLN A 374 -9.75 26.04 2.59
CA GLN A 374 -10.04 27.43 2.27
C GLN A 374 -8.73 28.22 2.11
N ARG A 375 -8.79 29.34 1.37
CA ARG A 375 -7.71 30.32 1.25
C ARG A 375 -7.66 31.22 2.51
N GLU A 376 -6.69 32.11 2.57
CA GLU A 376 -6.56 33.05 3.69
C GLU A 376 -7.71 34.07 3.77
N ASP A 377 -8.35 34.35 2.63
CA ASP A 377 -9.53 35.20 2.53
C ASP A 377 -10.85 34.48 2.79
N ASP A 378 -10.80 33.29 3.38
CA ASP A 378 -11.93 32.39 3.64
C ASP A 378 -12.68 31.90 2.39
N THR A 379 -12.17 32.12 1.17
CA THR A 379 -12.73 31.52 -0.04
C THR A 379 -12.27 30.07 -0.21
N THR A 380 -13.08 29.26 -0.89
CA THR A 380 -12.74 27.84 -1.08
C THR A 380 -11.60 27.62 -2.08
N ARG A 381 -10.79 26.58 -1.87
CA ARG A 381 -9.89 26.01 -2.88
C ARG A 381 -10.52 24.87 -3.68
N VAL A 382 -11.75 24.48 -3.33
CA VAL A 382 -12.53 23.48 -4.06
C VAL A 382 -13.26 24.19 -5.21
N LEU A 383 -12.81 23.98 -6.44
CA LEU A 383 -13.36 24.66 -7.62
C LEU A 383 -14.67 24.02 -8.09
N ARG A 384 -14.78 22.69 -7.92
CA ARG A 384 -15.96 21.93 -8.32
C ARG A 384 -16.16 20.76 -7.37
N ILE A 385 -17.43 20.47 -7.06
CA ILE A 385 -17.88 19.21 -6.45
C ILE A 385 -18.92 18.60 -7.40
N TRP A 386 -18.66 17.42 -7.92
CA TRP A 386 -19.67 16.62 -8.59
C TRP A 386 -20.16 15.53 -7.62
N ASP A 387 -21.37 15.70 -7.11
CA ASP A 387 -21.98 14.73 -6.20
C ASP A 387 -22.89 13.79 -7.00
N GLN A 388 -22.46 12.56 -7.17
CA GLN A 388 -23.19 11.51 -7.89
C GLN A 388 -24.34 10.92 -7.06
N THR A 389 -24.42 11.22 -5.77
CA THR A 389 -25.46 10.69 -4.87
C THR A 389 -26.75 11.46 -4.94
N ILE A 390 -26.73 12.67 -5.49
CA ILE A 390 -27.87 13.59 -5.58
C ILE A 390 -28.38 13.61 -7.02
N GLN A 391 -29.65 13.34 -7.22
CA GLN A 391 -30.27 13.42 -8.55
C GLN A 391 -30.57 14.87 -8.94
N GLY A 392 -30.32 15.23 -10.19
CA GLY A 392 -30.62 16.54 -10.74
C GLY A 392 -30.95 16.48 -12.23
N ASP A 393 -31.68 17.50 -12.70
CA ASP A 393 -32.11 17.60 -14.11
C ASP A 393 -31.05 18.29 -15.00
N LYS A 394 -30.06 18.95 -14.40
CA LYS A 394 -28.99 19.65 -15.11
C LYS A 394 -27.95 18.68 -15.63
N GLU A 395 -27.58 18.83 -16.89
CA GLU A 395 -26.48 18.04 -17.45
C GLU A 395 -25.12 18.45 -16.84
N VAL A 396 -24.35 17.43 -16.46
CA VAL A 396 -22.95 17.55 -16.06
C VAL A 396 -22.10 16.90 -17.14
N TYR A 397 -21.43 17.70 -17.95
CA TYR A 397 -20.57 17.26 -19.06
C TYR A 397 -21.24 16.22 -20.00
N GLY A 398 -22.51 16.48 -20.35
CA GLY A 398 -23.30 15.67 -21.26
C GLY A 398 -24.03 14.49 -20.61
N LEU A 399 -24.08 14.45 -19.27
CA LEU A 399 -24.79 13.41 -18.50
C LEU A 399 -25.80 14.03 -17.55
N LYS A 400 -27.01 13.50 -17.52
CA LYS A 400 -28.03 13.80 -16.51
C LYS A 400 -27.87 12.86 -15.32
N TYR A 401 -26.75 13.01 -14.60
CA TYR A 401 -26.38 12.15 -13.48
C TYR A 401 -25.59 12.95 -12.45
N GLY A 402 -26.05 12.96 -11.22
CA GLY A 402 -25.44 13.76 -10.16
C GLY A 402 -25.70 15.26 -10.30
N ILE A 403 -25.16 16.05 -9.38
CA ILE A 403 -25.19 17.52 -9.40
C ILE A 403 -23.76 18.05 -9.27
N GLU A 404 -23.45 19.06 -10.10
CA GLU A 404 -22.21 19.83 -9.97
C GLU A 404 -22.45 21.08 -9.15
N TYR A 405 -21.58 21.34 -8.19
CA TYR A 405 -21.49 22.58 -7.43
C TYR A 405 -20.21 23.32 -7.80
N THR A 406 -20.37 24.61 -8.12
CA THR A 406 -19.28 25.49 -8.56
C THR A 406 -18.59 26.16 -7.36
N GLU A 407 -17.37 26.70 -7.61
CA GLU A 407 -16.64 27.50 -6.62
C GLU A 407 -17.51 28.62 -6.03
N GLU A 408 -18.35 29.28 -6.86
CA GLU A 408 -19.23 30.37 -6.43
C GLU A 408 -20.30 29.88 -5.45
N GLU A 409 -20.93 28.73 -5.73
CA GLU A 409 -21.96 28.15 -4.86
C GLU A 409 -21.34 27.68 -3.54
N ILE A 410 -20.15 27.10 -3.57
CA ILE A 410 -19.41 26.67 -2.38
C ILE A 410 -19.03 27.89 -1.54
N ASN A 411 -18.57 28.99 -2.14
CA ASN A 411 -18.26 30.22 -1.42
C ASN A 411 -19.52 30.86 -0.81
N LYS A 412 -20.67 30.82 -1.49
CA LYS A 412 -21.96 31.27 -0.93
C LYS A 412 -22.34 30.43 0.29
N ALA A 413 -22.17 29.10 0.22
CA ALA A 413 -22.45 28.21 1.34
C ALA A 413 -21.55 28.50 2.56
N ILE A 414 -20.25 28.71 2.32
CA ILE A 414 -19.28 29.09 3.36
C ILE A 414 -19.67 30.44 4.01
N SER A 415 -20.02 31.44 3.19
CA SER A 415 -20.43 32.76 3.67
C SER A 415 -21.76 32.69 4.46
N LEU A 416 -22.70 31.85 4.03
CA LEU A 416 -23.95 31.62 4.75
C LEU A 416 -23.69 31.01 6.13
N GLN A 417 -22.77 30.01 6.21
CA GLN A 417 -22.38 29.45 7.50
C GLN A 417 -21.76 30.50 8.43
N ALA A 418 -20.90 31.38 7.91
CA ALA A 418 -20.27 32.44 8.71
C ALA A 418 -21.28 33.39 9.33
N THR A 419 -22.47 33.55 8.72
CA THR A 419 -23.60 34.36 9.24
C THR A 419 -24.60 33.55 10.07
N GLY A 420 -24.33 32.26 10.35
CA GLY A 420 -25.16 31.39 11.18
C GLY A 420 -26.29 30.67 10.42
N GLY A 421 -26.30 30.74 9.08
CA GLY A 421 -27.23 30.00 8.23
C GLY A 421 -26.76 28.56 7.96
N ASP A 422 -27.64 27.75 7.37
CA ASP A 422 -27.33 26.38 6.99
C ASP A 422 -26.61 26.31 5.61
N PRO A 423 -25.31 26.02 5.54
CA PRO A 423 -24.57 25.94 4.29
C PRO A 423 -25.07 24.81 3.37
N TYR A 424 -25.65 23.79 3.94
CA TYR A 424 -26.15 22.63 3.21
C TYR A 424 -27.47 22.91 2.47
N SER A 425 -28.10 24.03 2.74
CA SER A 425 -29.21 24.52 1.91
C SER A 425 -28.77 24.98 0.52
N ILE A 426 -27.47 25.28 0.33
CA ILE A 426 -26.88 25.67 -0.97
C ILE A 426 -26.08 24.49 -1.57
N VAL A 427 -25.17 23.88 -0.78
CA VAL A 427 -24.37 22.78 -1.20
C VAL A 427 -24.55 21.59 -0.25
N PRO A 428 -25.56 20.73 -0.49
CA PRO A 428 -25.91 19.62 0.41
C PRO A 428 -24.90 18.46 0.39
N SER A 429 -23.85 18.52 -0.44
CA SER A 429 -22.83 17.49 -0.53
C SER A 429 -22.02 17.40 0.77
N LYS A 430 -21.96 16.21 1.36
CA LYS A 430 -21.24 15.90 2.60
C LYS A 430 -20.37 14.67 2.41
N ASP A 431 -19.24 14.59 3.09
CA ASP A 431 -18.45 13.36 3.18
C ASP A 431 -18.90 12.54 4.41
N ASP A 432 -19.86 11.65 4.20
CA ASP A 432 -20.44 10.83 5.27
C ASP A 432 -19.53 9.70 5.75
N ILE A 433 -18.50 9.35 4.96
CA ILE A 433 -17.52 8.29 5.23
C ILE A 433 -16.25 8.89 5.85
N GLY A 434 -15.87 10.07 5.40
CA GLY A 434 -14.70 10.81 5.87
C GLY A 434 -13.39 10.40 5.23
N HIS A 435 -13.40 9.48 4.27
CA HIS A 435 -12.18 9.02 3.59
C HIS A 435 -11.66 10.11 2.65
N GLY A 436 -12.50 10.66 1.78
CA GLY A 436 -12.10 11.68 0.81
C GLY A 436 -11.61 12.98 1.47
N THR A 437 -12.26 13.41 2.58
CA THR A 437 -11.79 14.54 3.39
C THR A 437 -10.38 14.31 3.92
N LYS A 438 -10.11 13.11 4.42
CA LYS A 438 -8.82 12.75 5.01
C LYS A 438 -7.69 12.75 3.99
N VAL A 439 -7.87 12.08 2.86
CA VAL A 439 -6.85 12.03 1.82
C VAL A 439 -6.59 13.41 1.21
N SER A 440 -7.64 14.23 1.07
CA SER A 440 -7.51 15.62 0.61
C SER A 440 -6.67 16.47 1.57
N GLY A 441 -6.78 16.26 2.88
CA GLY A 441 -5.95 16.93 3.88
C GLY A 441 -4.47 16.59 3.75
N ILE A 442 -4.13 15.32 3.51
CA ILE A 442 -2.74 14.89 3.29
C ILE A 442 -2.16 15.51 2.02
N MET A 443 -2.96 15.57 0.94
CA MET A 443 -2.52 16.15 -0.33
C MET A 443 -2.32 17.66 -0.24
N GLY A 444 -3.32 18.37 0.30
CA GLY A 444 -3.36 19.82 0.18
C GLY A 444 -3.98 20.56 1.35
N GLY A 445 -3.93 20.03 2.59
CA GLY A 445 -4.30 20.82 3.78
C GLY A 445 -3.43 22.06 3.89
N ARG A 446 -4.03 23.22 4.19
CA ARG A 446 -3.33 24.51 4.24
C ARG A 446 -2.29 24.57 5.37
N GLY A 447 -2.50 23.81 6.43
CA GLY A 447 -1.64 23.80 7.61
C GLY A 447 -2.00 24.90 8.61
N ILE A 448 -3.28 25.20 8.77
CA ILE A 448 -3.79 26.02 9.90
C ILE A 448 -3.39 25.35 11.20
N ASN A 449 -3.53 24.03 11.26
CA ASN A 449 -2.83 23.21 12.23
C ASN A 449 -1.46 22.85 11.64
N PRO A 450 -0.34 23.34 12.20
CA PRO A 450 1.00 23.12 11.65
C PRO A 450 1.36 21.65 11.45
N ALA A 451 0.80 20.73 12.26
CA ALA A 451 1.00 19.29 12.14
C ALA A 451 0.32 18.68 10.90
N LEU A 452 -0.49 19.45 10.18
CA LEU A 452 -1.35 18.97 9.10
C LEU A 452 -1.11 19.64 7.76
N LYS A 453 -0.02 20.35 7.60
CA LYS A 453 0.30 20.94 6.31
C LYS A 453 0.43 19.84 5.26
N GLY A 454 -0.45 19.86 4.27
CA GLY A 454 -0.42 18.93 3.15
C GLY A 454 0.83 19.09 2.28
N ALA A 455 1.10 18.12 1.42
CA ALA A 455 2.25 18.16 0.54
C ALA A 455 2.19 19.33 -0.46
N ALA A 456 1.01 19.69 -0.94
CA ALA A 456 0.74 20.77 -1.90
C ALA A 456 -0.31 21.76 -1.37
N PRO A 457 -0.01 22.58 -0.35
CA PRO A 457 -1.00 23.34 0.45
C PRO A 457 -1.77 24.41 -0.33
N ASP A 458 -1.32 24.83 -1.51
CA ASP A 458 -2.00 25.81 -2.37
C ASP A 458 -2.61 25.19 -3.64
N CYS A 459 -2.62 23.85 -3.76
CA CYS A 459 -3.33 23.21 -4.86
C CYS A 459 -4.84 23.51 -4.81
N GLN A 460 -5.50 23.40 -5.95
CA GLN A 460 -6.95 23.55 -6.06
C GLN A 460 -7.59 22.17 -6.28
N PHE A 461 -8.80 21.98 -5.76
CA PHE A 461 -9.44 20.69 -5.81
C PHE A 461 -10.60 20.64 -6.80
N VAL A 462 -10.75 19.47 -7.44
CA VAL A 462 -11.95 19.05 -8.14
C VAL A 462 -12.37 17.72 -7.50
N ILE A 463 -13.51 17.72 -6.83
CA ILE A 463 -13.97 16.58 -6.04
C ILE A 463 -15.09 15.86 -6.76
N VAL A 464 -15.03 14.54 -6.80
CA VAL A 464 -16.16 13.71 -7.17
C VAL A 464 -16.55 12.86 -5.97
N LYS A 465 -17.72 13.10 -5.44
CA LYS A 465 -18.38 12.22 -4.47
C LYS A 465 -19.08 11.10 -5.24
N LEU A 466 -18.55 9.89 -5.14
CA LEU A 466 -19.08 8.73 -5.82
C LEU A 466 -20.40 8.25 -5.20
N ALA A 467 -21.33 7.87 -6.05
CA ALA A 467 -22.51 7.12 -5.61
C ALA A 467 -22.10 5.68 -5.27
N ARG A 468 -22.63 5.17 -4.16
CA ARG A 468 -22.45 3.75 -3.81
C ARG A 468 -23.08 2.86 -4.87
N ALA A 469 -22.49 1.69 -5.09
CA ALA A 469 -23.08 0.67 -5.93
C ALA A 469 -24.49 0.32 -5.43
N THR A 470 -25.43 0.23 -6.35
CA THR A 470 -26.81 -0.11 -6.05
C THR A 470 -26.92 -1.57 -5.62
N LYS A 471 -28.01 -1.93 -4.95
CA LYS A 471 -28.29 -3.32 -4.63
C LYS A 471 -28.27 -4.23 -5.86
N VAL A 472 -28.81 -3.74 -6.99
CA VAL A 472 -28.82 -4.49 -8.26
C VAL A 472 -27.40 -4.76 -8.76
N GLU A 473 -26.49 -3.80 -8.66
CA GLU A 473 -25.08 -3.97 -9.04
C GLU A 473 -24.34 -4.90 -8.07
N LEU A 474 -24.58 -4.80 -6.75
CA LEU A 474 -24.01 -5.69 -5.76
C LEU A 474 -24.49 -7.14 -5.95
N ASP A 475 -25.81 -7.32 -6.18
CA ASP A 475 -26.40 -8.65 -6.47
C ASP A 475 -25.81 -9.24 -7.77
N ALA A 476 -25.62 -8.42 -8.82
CA ALA A 476 -24.98 -8.84 -10.06
C ALA A 476 -23.50 -9.21 -9.89
N ALA A 477 -22.81 -8.55 -8.97
CA ALA A 477 -21.44 -8.84 -8.59
C ALA A 477 -21.33 -9.94 -7.52
N LEU A 478 -22.46 -10.47 -7.03
CA LEU A 478 -22.55 -11.48 -5.97
C LEU A 478 -21.94 -11.03 -4.65
N ILE A 479 -22.10 -9.76 -4.31
CA ILE A 479 -21.63 -9.17 -3.04
C ILE A 479 -22.80 -9.13 -2.05
N ASP A 480 -22.71 -9.94 -1.02
CA ASP A 480 -23.76 -10.04 0.02
C ASP A 480 -23.71 -8.88 1.04
N LYS A 481 -22.53 -8.32 1.30
CA LYS A 481 -22.35 -7.21 2.24
C LYS A 481 -22.71 -5.87 1.61
N THR A 482 -23.80 -5.26 2.05
CA THR A 482 -24.30 -3.99 1.54
C THR A 482 -23.93 -2.78 2.40
N ASP A 483 -23.39 -3.00 3.59
CA ASP A 483 -22.97 -1.98 4.56
C ASP A 483 -21.58 -1.40 4.25
N VAL A 484 -20.75 -2.15 3.50
CA VAL A 484 -19.43 -1.69 3.08
C VAL A 484 -19.54 -0.71 1.91
N PRO A 485 -18.91 0.48 1.97
CA PRO A 485 -18.89 1.42 0.86
C PRO A 485 -18.24 0.78 -0.38
N SER A 486 -19.05 0.50 -1.38
CA SER A 486 -18.65 -0.13 -2.65
C SER A 486 -19.09 0.75 -3.80
N TYR A 487 -18.31 0.78 -4.88
CA TYR A 487 -18.54 1.70 -5.99
C TYR A 487 -18.46 0.95 -7.32
N SER A 488 -19.32 1.34 -8.25
CA SER A 488 -19.29 0.81 -9.61
C SER A 488 -18.02 1.30 -10.35
N PRO A 489 -17.29 0.42 -11.04
CA PRO A 489 -16.14 0.85 -11.83
C PRO A 489 -16.51 1.86 -12.92
N TRP A 490 -17.72 1.81 -13.41
CA TRP A 490 -18.22 2.75 -14.43
C TRP A 490 -18.40 4.16 -13.87
N SER A 491 -18.89 4.30 -12.63
CA SER A 491 -18.98 5.60 -11.93
C SER A 491 -17.61 6.23 -11.72
N VAL A 492 -16.58 5.41 -11.46
CA VAL A 492 -15.19 5.85 -11.34
C VAL A 492 -14.64 6.34 -12.68
N LEU A 493 -14.90 5.63 -13.78
CA LEU A 493 -14.47 6.06 -15.12
C LEU A 493 -15.16 7.35 -15.57
N LEU A 494 -16.44 7.51 -15.25
CA LEU A 494 -17.17 8.78 -15.48
C LEU A 494 -16.57 9.91 -14.64
N ALA A 495 -16.23 9.65 -13.40
CA ALA A 495 -15.57 10.61 -12.52
C ALA A 495 -14.20 11.03 -13.05
N LEU A 496 -13.40 10.08 -13.53
CA LEU A 496 -12.10 10.35 -14.16
C LEU A 496 -12.25 11.24 -15.39
N ARG A 497 -13.19 10.89 -16.29
CA ARG A 497 -13.53 11.71 -17.46
C ARG A 497 -13.94 13.12 -17.05
N TYR A 498 -14.80 13.26 -16.04
CA TYR A 498 -15.26 14.55 -15.52
C TYR A 498 -14.08 15.40 -15.05
N VAL A 499 -13.24 14.87 -14.16
CA VAL A 499 -12.08 15.61 -13.62
C VAL A 499 -11.15 16.11 -14.73
N VAL A 500 -10.83 15.24 -15.70
CA VAL A 500 -9.98 15.61 -16.84
C VAL A 500 -10.65 16.65 -17.73
N SER A 501 -11.99 16.58 -17.91
CA SER A 501 -12.73 17.58 -18.69
C SER A 501 -12.75 18.94 -18.00
N VAL A 502 -12.93 18.98 -16.66
CA VAL A 502 -12.84 20.22 -15.87
C VAL A 502 -11.43 20.82 -15.97
N ALA A 503 -10.41 20.00 -15.83
CA ALA A 503 -9.02 20.45 -15.93
C ALA A 503 -8.72 21.09 -17.29
N ARG A 504 -9.20 20.46 -18.37
CA ARG A 504 -9.07 20.99 -19.74
C ARG A 504 -9.84 22.32 -19.92
N ALA A 505 -11.07 22.39 -19.40
CA ALA A 505 -11.87 23.60 -19.48
C ALA A 505 -11.26 24.79 -18.70
N LEU A 506 -10.54 24.49 -17.61
CA LEU A 506 -9.82 25.47 -16.80
C LEU A 506 -8.37 25.72 -17.28
N GLU A 507 -7.93 25.01 -18.33
CA GLU A 507 -6.56 25.09 -18.89
C GLU A 507 -5.48 24.86 -17.80
N LYS A 508 -5.73 23.89 -16.88
CA LYS A 508 -4.83 23.60 -15.77
C LYS A 508 -4.33 22.15 -15.80
N PRO A 509 -3.06 21.93 -15.43
CA PRO A 509 -2.58 20.58 -15.20
C PRO A 509 -3.29 19.94 -14.01
N VAL A 510 -3.48 18.61 -14.07
CA VAL A 510 -4.22 17.86 -13.04
C VAL A 510 -3.50 16.61 -12.60
N VAL A 511 -3.46 16.41 -11.29
CA VAL A 511 -3.12 15.12 -10.67
C VAL A 511 -4.42 14.50 -10.19
N VAL A 512 -4.80 13.36 -10.75
CA VAL A 512 -6.00 12.63 -10.36
C VAL A 512 -5.64 11.56 -9.35
N PHE A 513 -6.32 11.54 -8.24
CA PHE A 513 -6.18 10.56 -7.18
C PHE A 513 -7.40 9.63 -7.13
N ILE A 514 -7.16 8.31 -7.26
CA ILE A 514 -8.19 7.28 -7.23
C ILE A 514 -7.82 6.26 -6.14
N PRO A 515 -8.26 6.46 -4.89
CA PRO A 515 -7.90 5.57 -3.78
C PRO A 515 -8.78 4.32 -3.67
N LEU A 516 -9.19 3.79 -4.80
CA LEU A 516 -10.07 2.64 -4.92
C LEU A 516 -9.33 1.48 -5.55
N GLY A 517 -9.75 0.26 -5.25
CA GLY A 517 -9.16 -0.93 -5.84
C GLY A 517 -10.11 -2.12 -5.83
N SER A 518 -9.80 -3.13 -6.62
CA SER A 518 -10.49 -4.42 -6.69
C SER A 518 -9.47 -5.55 -6.77
N ASN A 519 -9.88 -6.73 -6.28
CA ASN A 519 -9.16 -7.98 -6.51
C ASN A 519 -9.64 -8.71 -7.77
N MET A 520 -10.81 -8.31 -8.31
CA MET A 520 -11.40 -8.97 -9.49
C MET A 520 -10.80 -8.38 -10.76
N GLY A 521 -10.37 -9.23 -11.68
CA GLY A 521 -9.76 -8.87 -12.96
C GLY A 521 -8.44 -9.60 -13.22
N SER A 522 -7.84 -9.35 -14.37
CA SER A 522 -6.65 -10.08 -14.86
C SER A 522 -5.35 -9.77 -14.13
N HIS A 523 -5.26 -8.67 -13.40
CA HIS A 523 -4.03 -8.15 -12.77
C HIS A 523 -2.83 -7.92 -13.72
N THR A 524 -3.07 -7.96 -15.05
CA THR A 524 -2.04 -7.75 -16.08
C THR A 524 -1.90 -6.29 -16.52
N GLY A 525 -2.79 -5.41 -16.05
CA GLY A 525 -2.85 -4.02 -16.48
C GLY A 525 -3.58 -3.80 -17.82
N ASN A 526 -4.20 -4.82 -18.39
CA ASN A 526 -4.84 -4.82 -19.72
C ASN A 526 -6.37 -4.90 -19.67
N GLY A 527 -6.99 -5.05 -18.51
CA GLY A 527 -8.45 -5.06 -18.37
C GLY A 527 -9.10 -3.76 -18.89
N ILE A 528 -10.39 -3.79 -19.18
CA ILE A 528 -11.12 -2.63 -19.76
C ILE A 528 -11.00 -1.39 -18.88
N ILE A 529 -11.11 -1.54 -17.56
CA ILE A 529 -10.98 -0.44 -16.58
C ILE A 529 -9.55 0.09 -16.60
N GLU A 530 -8.57 -0.80 -16.56
CA GLU A 530 -7.15 -0.49 -16.55
C GLU A 530 -6.72 0.20 -17.86
N ALA A 531 -7.17 -0.31 -19.00
CA ALA A 531 -6.93 0.30 -20.32
C ALA A 531 -7.57 1.70 -20.43
N SER A 532 -8.77 1.88 -19.86
CA SER A 532 -9.44 3.19 -19.82
C SER A 532 -8.67 4.18 -18.97
N ILE A 533 -8.24 3.80 -17.77
CA ILE A 533 -7.43 4.65 -16.88
C ILE A 533 -6.07 4.98 -17.54
N SER A 534 -5.44 3.99 -18.19
CA SER A 534 -4.21 4.19 -18.95
C SER A 534 -4.36 5.24 -20.06
N ASN A 535 -5.49 5.20 -20.79
CA ASN A 535 -5.79 6.19 -21.83
C ASN A 535 -5.93 7.61 -21.26
N PHE A 536 -6.61 7.78 -20.12
CA PHE A 536 -6.70 9.08 -19.46
C PHE A 536 -5.35 9.55 -18.90
N SER A 537 -4.56 8.68 -18.32
CA SER A 537 -3.24 9.02 -17.78
C SER A 537 -2.23 9.42 -18.86
N SER A 538 -2.48 9.02 -20.10
CA SER A 538 -1.66 9.40 -21.28
C SER A 538 -2.03 10.75 -21.89
N GLN A 539 -3.08 11.41 -21.39
CA GLN A 539 -3.49 12.73 -21.89
C GLN A 539 -2.54 13.83 -21.39
N ALA A 540 -2.41 14.89 -22.19
CA ALA A 540 -1.56 16.01 -21.86
C ALA A 540 -1.92 16.61 -20.50
N SER A 541 -0.90 17.00 -19.75
CA SER A 541 -1.00 17.65 -18.43
C SER A 541 -1.79 16.85 -17.38
N THR A 542 -1.84 15.52 -17.52
CA THR A 542 -2.55 14.61 -16.61
C THR A 542 -1.59 13.62 -15.97
N VAL A 543 -1.76 13.39 -14.66
CA VAL A 543 -1.10 12.34 -13.89
C VAL A 543 -2.16 11.59 -13.10
N VAL A 544 -2.09 10.27 -13.03
CA VAL A 544 -2.99 9.45 -12.20
C VAL A 544 -2.17 8.73 -11.14
N VAL A 545 -2.61 8.84 -9.88
CA VAL A 545 -1.99 8.21 -8.71
C VAL A 545 -3.00 7.29 -8.04
N VAL A 546 -2.56 6.06 -7.75
CA VAL A 546 -3.41 5.03 -7.15
C VAL A 546 -2.63 4.28 -6.05
N PRO A 547 -3.28 3.88 -4.93
CA PRO A 547 -2.69 3.00 -3.94
C PRO A 547 -2.64 1.55 -4.44
N THR A 548 -1.73 0.75 -3.90
CA THR A 548 -1.58 -0.67 -4.27
C THR A 548 -2.65 -1.60 -3.70
N GLY A 549 -3.55 -1.10 -2.87
CA GLY A 549 -4.53 -1.88 -2.11
C GLY A 549 -4.01 -2.34 -0.75
N ASN A 550 -4.93 -2.87 0.05
CA ASN A 550 -4.69 -3.28 1.44
C ASN A 550 -4.86 -4.80 1.63
N GLN A 551 -4.83 -5.58 0.53
CA GLN A 551 -5.13 -7.00 0.53
C GLN A 551 -3.90 -7.91 0.66
N GLY A 552 -2.73 -7.37 0.91
CA GLY A 552 -1.45 -8.09 0.96
C GLY A 552 -1.36 -9.21 2.00
N ASN A 553 -2.32 -9.30 2.93
CA ASN A 553 -2.37 -10.32 3.98
C ASN A 553 -3.81 -10.84 4.23
N THR A 554 -4.67 -10.83 3.20
CA THR A 554 -6.11 -11.14 3.38
C THR A 554 -6.56 -12.48 2.81
N ASP A 555 -5.67 -13.24 2.17
CA ASP A 555 -5.94 -14.59 1.65
C ASP A 555 -7.04 -14.67 0.56
N THR A 556 -7.19 -13.61 -0.20
CA THR A 556 -8.19 -13.48 -1.27
C THR A 556 -7.63 -13.77 -2.65
N HIS A 557 -6.40 -14.26 -2.74
CA HIS A 557 -5.71 -14.66 -3.96
C HIS A 557 -5.01 -16.00 -3.80
N THR A 558 -5.00 -16.81 -4.88
CA THR A 558 -4.16 -18.01 -5.01
C THR A 558 -3.64 -18.13 -6.45
N GLU A 559 -2.47 -18.71 -6.61
CA GLU A 559 -1.89 -19.04 -7.92
C GLU A 559 -1.25 -20.42 -7.90
N GLY A 560 -0.94 -20.94 -9.07
CA GLY A 560 -0.25 -22.21 -9.19
C GLY A 560 0.13 -22.52 -10.62
N ILE A 561 0.70 -23.70 -10.80
CA ILE A 561 1.19 -24.18 -12.10
C ILE A 561 0.70 -25.60 -12.34
N ILE A 562 0.07 -25.84 -13.50
CA ILE A 562 -0.25 -27.16 -14.04
C ILE A 562 0.88 -27.53 -14.98
N GLU A 563 1.62 -28.57 -14.69
CA GLU A 563 2.90 -28.80 -15.34
C GLU A 563 2.81 -29.53 -16.66
N ARG A 564 1.88 -30.45 -16.79
CA ARG A 564 1.72 -31.27 -17.98
C ARG A 564 0.26 -31.66 -18.22
N VAL A 565 0.01 -32.20 -19.39
CA VAL A 565 -1.30 -32.77 -19.73
C VAL A 565 -1.64 -33.93 -18.78
N GLY A 566 -2.84 -33.89 -18.22
CA GLY A 566 -3.33 -34.86 -17.25
C GLY A 566 -3.06 -34.52 -15.79
N ASP A 567 -2.19 -33.53 -15.49
CA ASP A 567 -1.96 -33.07 -14.14
C ASP A 567 -3.20 -32.39 -13.57
N VAL A 568 -3.36 -32.57 -12.27
CA VAL A 568 -4.53 -32.10 -11.50
C VAL A 568 -4.08 -31.12 -10.42
N LYS A 569 -4.73 -29.98 -10.34
CA LYS A 569 -4.54 -28.97 -9.29
C LYS A 569 -5.88 -28.61 -8.67
N ASP A 570 -5.95 -28.64 -7.35
CA ASP A 570 -7.13 -28.25 -6.60
C ASP A 570 -6.96 -26.84 -6.05
N ILE A 571 -7.86 -25.94 -6.42
CA ILE A 571 -8.05 -24.64 -5.80
C ILE A 571 -9.10 -24.85 -4.72
N GLU A 572 -8.71 -24.73 -3.46
CA GLU A 572 -9.60 -24.95 -2.33
C GLU A 572 -10.05 -23.62 -1.73
N ILE A 573 -11.35 -23.45 -1.59
CA ILE A 573 -11.97 -22.26 -0.98
C ILE A 573 -12.80 -22.73 0.22
N ARG A 574 -12.50 -22.17 1.38
CA ARG A 574 -13.41 -22.27 2.53
C ARG A 574 -14.53 -21.24 2.35
N ILE A 575 -15.75 -21.67 2.50
CA ILE A 575 -16.93 -20.82 2.52
C ILE A 575 -17.43 -20.72 3.96
N GLY A 576 -17.54 -19.49 4.46
CA GLY A 576 -18.06 -19.20 5.79
C GLY A 576 -19.59 -19.34 5.85
N GLU A 577 -20.14 -19.50 7.04
CA GLU A 577 -21.58 -19.76 7.24
C GLU A 577 -22.49 -18.61 6.74
N LYS A 578 -21.97 -17.39 6.72
CA LYS A 578 -22.73 -16.20 6.30
C LYS A 578 -22.59 -15.87 4.81
N GLN A 579 -21.67 -16.54 4.11
CA GLN A 579 -21.49 -16.32 2.66
C GLN A 579 -22.54 -17.09 1.88
N LYS A 580 -23.41 -16.35 1.18
CA LYS A 580 -24.47 -16.94 0.35
C LYS A 580 -24.10 -16.99 -1.11
N ASN A 581 -23.47 -15.94 -1.61
CA ASN A 581 -23.11 -15.82 -3.01
C ASN A 581 -21.64 -15.44 -3.12
N LEU A 582 -20.93 -15.95 -4.14
CA LEU A 582 -19.50 -15.65 -4.35
C LEU A 582 -19.14 -15.70 -5.81
N PRO A 583 -18.54 -14.65 -6.38
CA PRO A 583 -17.87 -14.73 -7.66
C PRO A 583 -16.45 -15.26 -7.47
N ILE A 584 -16.00 -16.13 -8.34
CA ILE A 584 -14.65 -16.70 -8.33
C ILE A 584 -14.09 -16.57 -9.73
N GLU A 585 -12.91 -15.99 -9.88
CA GLU A 585 -12.16 -15.94 -11.12
C GLU A 585 -11.00 -16.90 -11.10
N ILE A 586 -10.82 -17.65 -12.21
CA ILE A 586 -9.63 -18.46 -12.44
C ILE A 586 -9.09 -18.08 -13.82
N TRP A 587 -7.92 -17.45 -13.82
CA TRP A 587 -7.20 -17.02 -15.01
C TRP A 587 -6.12 -18.04 -15.36
N ILE A 588 -5.97 -18.37 -16.63
CA ILE A 588 -5.02 -19.36 -17.12
C ILE A 588 -4.26 -18.75 -18.29
N ASP A 589 -2.95 -18.62 -18.13
CA ASP A 589 -2.08 -18.07 -19.17
C ASP A 589 -2.18 -18.85 -20.47
N LYS A 590 -2.28 -18.18 -21.61
CA LYS A 590 -2.22 -18.80 -22.92
C LYS A 590 -0.80 -19.34 -23.23
N PRO A 591 -0.71 -20.45 -23.99
CA PRO A 591 -1.76 -21.20 -24.70
C PRO A 591 -2.39 -22.35 -23.90
N ASN A 592 -2.27 -22.38 -22.58
CA ASN A 592 -2.73 -23.51 -21.76
C ASN A 592 -4.25 -23.71 -21.85
N ARG A 593 -4.70 -24.97 -21.77
CA ARG A 593 -6.11 -25.35 -21.68
C ARG A 593 -6.30 -26.35 -20.53
N VAL A 594 -7.35 -26.16 -19.78
CA VAL A 594 -7.70 -27.01 -18.64
C VAL A 594 -9.16 -27.44 -18.68
N LYS A 595 -9.48 -28.55 -18.02
CA LYS A 595 -10.82 -28.93 -17.59
C LYS A 595 -11.01 -28.51 -16.14
N LEU A 596 -12.24 -28.15 -15.80
CA LEU A 596 -12.63 -27.86 -14.43
C LEU A 596 -13.52 -29.01 -13.91
N SER A 597 -13.25 -29.46 -12.69
CA SER A 597 -14.17 -30.28 -11.91
C SER A 597 -14.43 -29.58 -10.58
N ILE A 598 -15.67 -29.61 -10.08
CA ILE A 598 -16.04 -28.94 -8.84
C ILE A 598 -16.49 -29.99 -7.85
N ILE A 599 -15.92 -29.95 -6.64
CA ILE A 599 -16.17 -30.89 -5.57
C ILE A 599 -16.75 -30.14 -4.38
N SER A 600 -17.94 -30.53 -3.96
CA SER A 600 -18.65 -29.90 -2.84
C SER A 600 -18.08 -30.34 -1.47
N PRO A 601 -18.45 -29.66 -0.38
CA PRO A 601 -18.03 -30.02 0.96
C PRO A 601 -18.46 -31.44 1.39
N THR A 602 -19.58 -31.97 0.86
CA THR A 602 -20.04 -33.34 1.14
C THR A 602 -19.42 -34.38 0.23
N GLY A 603 -18.64 -33.96 -0.78
CA GLY A 603 -17.97 -34.84 -1.74
C GLY A 603 -18.75 -35.11 -3.01
N GLU A 604 -19.86 -34.41 -3.28
CA GLU A 604 -20.53 -34.44 -4.60
C GLU A 604 -19.60 -33.83 -5.65
N ILE A 605 -19.43 -34.51 -6.79
CA ILE A 605 -18.48 -34.12 -7.83
C ILE A 605 -19.22 -33.83 -9.12
N ILE A 606 -19.01 -32.66 -9.68
CA ILE A 606 -19.33 -32.32 -11.07
C ILE A 606 -18.02 -32.31 -11.84
N ASP A 607 -17.87 -33.26 -12.75
CA ASP A 607 -16.60 -33.57 -13.37
C ASP A 607 -16.53 -33.14 -14.83
N ASN A 608 -15.30 -32.83 -15.31
CA ASN A 608 -14.95 -32.61 -16.71
C ASN A 608 -15.71 -31.45 -17.42
N LEU A 609 -15.88 -30.33 -16.75
CA LEU A 609 -16.36 -29.13 -17.41
C LEU A 609 -15.29 -28.59 -18.37
N GLU A 610 -15.63 -28.43 -19.63
CA GLU A 610 -14.71 -28.03 -20.69
C GLU A 610 -15.13 -26.73 -21.36
N SER A 611 -14.14 -25.91 -21.72
CA SER A 611 -14.35 -24.76 -22.58
C SER A 611 -14.81 -25.18 -23.98
N LYS A 612 -16.09 -25.25 -24.21
CA LYS A 612 -16.71 -25.39 -25.55
C LYS A 612 -17.22 -24.02 -25.96
N ASN A 613 -16.40 -23.26 -26.68
CA ASN A 613 -16.75 -21.98 -27.31
C ASN A 613 -17.97 -21.25 -26.67
N THR A 614 -17.75 -20.48 -25.63
CA THR A 614 -18.72 -19.56 -24.99
C THR A 614 -20.01 -20.20 -24.42
N ASN A 615 -19.92 -21.32 -23.73
CA ASN A 615 -21.08 -21.89 -23.04
C ASN A 615 -21.11 -21.51 -21.55
N ASN A 616 -22.30 -21.10 -21.09
CA ASN A 616 -22.64 -20.99 -19.69
C ASN A 616 -23.13 -22.36 -19.20
N GLU A 617 -22.35 -23.03 -18.38
CA GLU A 617 -22.73 -24.29 -17.75
C GLU A 617 -23.43 -24.00 -16.42
N ARG A 618 -24.71 -24.40 -16.30
CA ARG A 618 -25.46 -24.35 -15.05
C ARG A 618 -25.34 -25.67 -14.32
N ILE A 619 -24.92 -25.61 -13.07
CA ILE A 619 -24.64 -26.75 -12.21
C ILE A 619 -25.46 -26.62 -10.95
N LYS A 620 -26.05 -27.71 -10.47
CA LYS A 620 -26.73 -27.77 -9.19
C LYS A 620 -26.19 -28.92 -8.39
N PHE A 621 -25.67 -28.62 -7.21
CA PHE A 621 -25.27 -29.58 -6.19
C PHE A 621 -26.51 -29.95 -5.37
N LEU A 622 -26.84 -31.23 -5.32
CA LEU A 622 -28.11 -31.69 -4.75
C LEU A 622 -28.09 -31.66 -3.22
N TYR A 623 -26.97 -32.03 -2.62
CA TYR A 623 -26.85 -32.11 -1.16
C TYR A 623 -26.67 -30.73 -0.50
N GLU A 624 -25.97 -29.82 -1.17
CA GLU A 624 -25.75 -28.45 -0.71
C GLU A 624 -26.85 -27.48 -1.15
N GLU A 625 -27.71 -27.87 -2.09
CA GLU A 625 -28.68 -26.98 -2.75
C GLU A 625 -28.03 -25.75 -3.40
N THR A 626 -26.72 -25.85 -3.66
CA THR A 626 -25.90 -24.77 -4.25
C THR A 626 -26.01 -24.80 -5.77
N GLU A 627 -26.27 -23.65 -6.38
CA GLU A 627 -26.26 -23.47 -7.84
C GLU A 627 -25.01 -22.71 -8.26
N MET A 628 -24.34 -23.16 -9.33
CA MET A 628 -23.21 -22.47 -9.92
C MET A 628 -23.42 -22.27 -11.41
N ILE A 629 -23.04 -21.10 -11.91
CA ILE A 629 -22.96 -20.79 -13.32
C ILE A 629 -21.49 -20.62 -13.67
N VAL A 630 -20.97 -21.50 -14.50
CA VAL A 630 -19.57 -21.51 -14.92
C VAL A 630 -19.47 -21.00 -16.36
N ASN A 631 -18.75 -19.92 -16.55
CA ASN A 631 -18.49 -19.30 -17.85
C ASN A 631 -17.03 -19.54 -18.24
N PHE A 632 -16.80 -20.10 -19.42
CA PHE A 632 -15.48 -20.21 -20.02
C PHE A 632 -15.31 -19.16 -21.12
N THR A 633 -14.35 -18.28 -20.98
CA THR A 633 -13.99 -17.28 -21.98
C THR A 633 -12.55 -17.52 -22.44
N SER A 634 -12.35 -17.92 -23.68
CA SER A 634 -11.02 -18.27 -24.18
C SER A 634 -10.92 -18.05 -25.71
N PRO A 635 -10.14 -17.06 -26.18
CA PRO A 635 -9.41 -16.07 -25.37
C PRO A 635 -10.34 -15.04 -24.72
N GLU A 636 -9.94 -14.51 -23.58
CA GLU A 636 -10.53 -13.30 -23.04
C GLU A 636 -10.07 -12.10 -23.90
N LEU A 637 -11.01 -11.17 -24.19
CA LEU A 637 -10.81 -10.19 -25.26
C LEU A 637 -9.68 -9.18 -25.02
N THR A 638 -9.38 -8.88 -23.77
CA THR A 638 -8.42 -7.83 -23.39
C THR A 638 -7.02 -8.36 -23.13
N THR A 639 -6.91 -9.55 -22.56
CA THR A 639 -5.64 -10.17 -22.16
C THR A 639 -5.16 -11.23 -23.13
N GLY A 640 -6.10 -11.87 -23.85
CA GLY A 640 -5.84 -13.04 -24.65
C GLY A 640 -5.78 -14.34 -23.85
N ASP A 641 -5.78 -14.29 -22.52
CA ASP A 641 -5.75 -15.45 -21.63
C ASP A 641 -7.10 -16.19 -21.56
N SER A 642 -7.17 -17.26 -20.82
CA SER A 642 -8.42 -17.97 -20.57
C SER A 642 -8.95 -17.61 -19.20
N LEU A 643 -10.21 -17.19 -19.14
CA LEU A 643 -10.94 -16.92 -17.90
C LEU A 643 -12.02 -17.98 -17.68
N ILE A 644 -12.02 -18.60 -16.51
CA ILE A 644 -13.13 -19.37 -15.96
C ILE A 644 -13.76 -18.50 -14.88
N PHE A 645 -14.96 -18.00 -15.16
CA PHE A 645 -15.72 -17.17 -14.22
C PHE A 645 -16.87 -17.97 -13.62
N ILE A 646 -16.84 -18.17 -12.31
CA ILE A 646 -17.83 -18.97 -11.59
C ILE A 646 -18.68 -18.05 -10.74
N ARG A 647 -20.00 -18.07 -10.99
CA ARG A 647 -20.98 -17.41 -10.13
C ARG A 647 -21.65 -18.47 -9.29
N ALA A 648 -21.37 -18.47 -7.99
CA ALA A 648 -21.93 -19.42 -7.05
C ALA A 648 -23.05 -18.77 -6.23
N TYR A 649 -24.18 -19.45 -6.13
CA TYR A 649 -25.38 -19.01 -5.44
C TYR A 649 -25.79 -20.02 -4.38
N ASN A 650 -26.35 -19.54 -3.27
CA ASN A 650 -26.78 -20.35 -2.14
C ASN A 650 -25.67 -21.29 -1.64
N LEU A 651 -24.46 -20.75 -1.55
CA LEU A 651 -23.30 -21.52 -1.12
C LEU A 651 -23.50 -22.10 0.27
N ARG A 652 -23.23 -23.38 0.40
CA ARG A 652 -23.13 -24.05 1.69
C ARG A 652 -21.75 -23.85 2.28
N ALA A 653 -21.70 -23.57 3.59
CA ALA A 653 -20.45 -23.47 4.32
C ALA A 653 -19.64 -24.76 4.25
N GLY A 654 -18.34 -24.65 4.18
CA GLY A 654 -17.43 -25.79 4.09
C GLY A 654 -16.33 -25.56 3.05
N ILE A 655 -15.60 -26.61 2.73
CA ILE A 655 -14.48 -26.54 1.78
C ILE A 655 -14.97 -26.97 0.41
N TRP A 656 -14.96 -26.07 -0.53
CA TRP A 656 -15.19 -26.31 -1.96
C TRP A 656 -13.86 -26.43 -2.67
N LYS A 657 -13.77 -27.40 -3.61
CA LYS A 657 -12.57 -27.61 -4.41
C LYS A 657 -12.90 -27.40 -5.90
N PHE A 658 -12.11 -26.55 -6.52
CA PHE A 658 -12.16 -26.28 -7.96
C PHE A 658 -10.91 -26.92 -8.57
N ARG A 659 -11.12 -28.11 -9.14
CA ARG A 659 -10.06 -28.97 -9.65
C ARG A 659 -9.77 -28.64 -11.11
N LEU A 660 -8.55 -28.21 -11.39
CA LEU A 660 -8.06 -27.97 -12.73
C LEU A 660 -7.29 -29.21 -13.23
N THR A 661 -7.64 -29.71 -14.43
CA THR A 661 -6.93 -30.79 -15.09
C THR A 661 -6.36 -30.31 -16.43
N GLY A 662 -5.05 -30.44 -16.61
CA GLY A 662 -4.35 -30.00 -17.81
C GLY A 662 -4.78 -30.77 -19.06
N GLN A 663 -5.26 -30.07 -20.11
CA GLN A 663 -5.58 -30.62 -21.41
C GLN A 663 -4.52 -30.32 -22.46
N TYR A 664 -4.01 -29.11 -22.47
CA TYR A 664 -2.89 -28.67 -23.30
C TYR A 664 -2.06 -27.69 -22.46
N ILE A 665 -0.84 -28.03 -22.15
CA ILE A 665 -0.01 -27.30 -21.20
C ILE A 665 1.35 -26.98 -21.83
N VAL A 666 1.73 -25.69 -21.77
CA VAL A 666 3.01 -25.17 -22.23
C VAL A 666 3.77 -24.44 -21.09
N GLY A 667 3.08 -23.71 -20.24
CA GLY A 667 3.65 -23.04 -19.05
C GLY A 667 2.79 -23.22 -17.82
N GLY A 668 1.50 -23.53 -18.01
CA GLY A 668 0.55 -24.00 -17.02
C GLY A 668 0.19 -23.06 -15.86
N LYS A 669 0.64 -21.83 -15.86
CA LYS A 669 0.31 -20.86 -14.80
C LYS A 669 -1.20 -20.58 -14.77
N TYR A 670 -1.72 -20.50 -13.57
CA TYR A 670 -3.08 -20.02 -13.29
C TYR A 670 -3.09 -19.14 -12.04
N TYR A 671 -4.06 -18.23 -12.00
CA TYR A 671 -4.34 -17.34 -10.90
C TYR A 671 -5.81 -17.42 -10.54
N SER A 672 -6.17 -17.31 -9.28
CA SER A 672 -7.56 -17.26 -8.88
C SER A 672 -7.79 -16.18 -7.83
N TRP A 673 -8.88 -15.46 -8.00
CA TRP A 673 -9.26 -14.31 -7.17
C TRP A 673 -10.69 -14.45 -6.67
N ILE A 674 -10.90 -13.99 -5.44
CA ILE A 674 -12.22 -13.73 -4.87
C ILE A 674 -12.28 -12.26 -4.43
N PRO A 675 -13.46 -11.67 -4.22
CA PRO A 675 -13.58 -10.27 -3.83
C PRO A 675 -12.77 -9.90 -2.61
N GLN A 676 -12.52 -8.61 -2.44
CA GLN A 676 -11.79 -8.07 -1.30
C GLN A 676 -12.43 -8.49 0.04
N ARG A 677 -11.60 -8.65 1.07
CA ARG A 677 -11.97 -9.14 2.39
C ARG A 677 -13.18 -8.42 3.00
N GLU A 678 -13.27 -7.12 2.77
CA GLU A 678 -14.35 -6.29 3.29
C GLU A 678 -15.72 -6.66 2.70
N LEU A 679 -15.74 -7.20 1.47
CA LEU A 679 -16.94 -7.51 0.70
C LEU A 679 -17.46 -8.94 0.91
N ILE A 680 -16.70 -9.82 1.53
CA ILE A 680 -17.04 -11.23 1.74
C ILE A 680 -17.11 -11.56 3.24
N ASP A 681 -17.67 -12.72 3.58
CA ASP A 681 -17.64 -13.22 4.96
C ASP A 681 -16.18 -13.44 5.41
N ASN A 682 -15.86 -13.08 6.63
CA ASN A 682 -14.50 -13.14 7.16
C ASN A 682 -13.91 -14.57 7.20
N GLU A 683 -14.76 -15.59 7.18
CA GLU A 683 -14.34 -17.00 7.12
C GLU A 683 -14.18 -17.50 5.66
N THR A 684 -14.70 -16.78 4.66
CA THR A 684 -14.61 -17.15 3.24
C THR A 684 -13.27 -16.78 2.64
N LYS A 685 -12.55 -17.76 2.04
CA LYS A 685 -11.16 -17.58 1.64
C LYS A 685 -10.55 -18.77 0.93
N PHE A 686 -9.47 -18.54 0.18
CA PHE A 686 -8.66 -19.64 -0.33
C PHE A 686 -7.98 -20.40 0.82
N LEU A 687 -7.90 -21.71 0.70
CA LEU A 687 -7.14 -22.55 1.62
C LEU A 687 -5.69 -22.73 1.18
N ASN A 688 -5.38 -22.34 -0.06
CA ASN A 688 -4.04 -22.36 -0.65
C ASN A 688 -3.72 -20.96 -1.21
N PRO A 689 -3.68 -19.89 -0.38
CA PRO A 689 -3.30 -18.58 -0.85
C PRO A 689 -1.82 -18.57 -1.23
N VAL A 690 -1.43 -17.59 -2.03
CA VAL A 690 -0.01 -17.39 -2.38
C VAL A 690 0.74 -16.88 -1.16
N GLU A 691 1.49 -17.75 -0.53
CA GLU A 691 2.43 -17.39 0.53
C GLU A 691 3.86 -17.74 0.09
N TYR A 692 4.69 -16.73 -0.15
CA TYR A 692 6.11 -16.91 -0.46
C TYR A 692 6.94 -16.79 0.82
N THR A 693 7.73 -17.82 1.14
CA THR A 693 8.69 -17.80 2.25
C THR A 693 10.11 -17.67 1.72
N THR A 694 10.73 -16.52 1.88
CA THR A 694 12.18 -16.39 1.78
C THR A 694 12.82 -16.69 3.14
N LEU A 695 13.50 -17.81 3.28
CA LEU A 695 14.38 -18.08 4.41
C LEU A 695 15.64 -17.23 4.25
N THR A 696 15.66 -16.07 4.90
CA THR A 696 16.93 -15.40 5.21
C THR A 696 17.56 -16.15 6.37
N LEU A 697 18.56 -16.96 6.08
CA LEU A 697 19.44 -17.47 7.13
C LEU A 697 20.09 -16.26 7.82
N PRO A 698 20.12 -16.20 9.16
CA PRO A 698 20.89 -15.20 9.84
C PRO A 698 22.36 -15.34 9.41
N SER A 699 22.92 -14.27 8.86
CA SER A 699 24.34 -14.19 8.65
C SER A 699 25.01 -14.34 10.03
N THR A 700 25.67 -15.45 10.25
CA THR A 700 26.61 -15.56 11.37
C THR A 700 27.72 -14.58 11.09
N SER A 701 27.61 -13.38 11.66
CA SER A 701 28.74 -12.49 11.81
C SER A 701 29.79 -13.20 12.68
N ARG A 702 30.96 -13.43 12.10
CA ARG A 702 32.18 -13.39 12.90
C ARG A 702 32.68 -11.98 13.00
#